data_0f8bbce93dce7018d600a1d095a878c2
#
_entry.id   0f8bbce93dce7018d600a1d095a878c2
#
_cell.length_a   1.000
_cell.length_b   1.000
_cell.length_c   1.000
_cell.angle_alpha   90.00
_cell.angle_beta   90.00
_cell.angle_gamma   90.00
#
_symmetry.space_group_name_H-M   'P 1'
#
loop_
_entity.id
_entity.type
_entity.pdbx_description
1 polymer ?
#
loop_
_entity_poly.entity_id
_entity_poly.type
_entity_poly.pdbx_seq_one_letter_code
_entity_poly.pdbx_strand_id
1 'polypeptide(L)'
;MSKLFLLDAYALIYRSYYAFIKNPRINSKGFNTSAILGFVNTLHEVIQKEQPSHLGVAFDPSGPTFRDEAFADYKAQREKTPEDIKLSVPIIKQVLEAMNIPILEVKGYEADDVIGTLATQASHYDMETYMLTPDKDYGQLVKENVFIYRPRHGGGYEILGVEQIKEKYQIESPSQVIDILALMGDSADNFPGCPGVGEKTAIKLINDFKSINNLLENTNQLKGKLKEKVEGAIDDIKMSNFLATIKTDVPIELNLTDLQLTPPNEEKLRALFDELEFRTLANKFFKKTENIQTKDNSQLNLFEEFTSNDAVDPKFENYKTLFDTKYNYKLIEKEDDINNLCDLLLTKRIVSLDTETTSLNPLEAELVGLSFSVSPQEAFYVPIPNEQQKAQKIVNTFQPLYENEEIEKVGQNIKYDIEVLRNYGITMKGPLFDTMIAHYLLQPELRHNMDDMAETYLHYKTIHIDQLIGAKGKDQLSMRSLAPEQIVDYACEDADITLQLKNIFEPKLKEEGLYPLFKEVEMPLIYVLAEMECNGVKLDVQALSEVSKTFNEQLSQYEQKIYELAGETFNISSPKQVGSILFEKLKISEKPKKTKTGQYVTSEEELQKLINKHPIIDEILKYRGLKKLLSTYVDALPKLVNPKTGNIHTSFNQATTATGRLSSSDPNLQNIPVRGEDGKEIRKCFIPNDGCLFFSADYSQIELRIMAHLSGDENMIEAFIEGHDIHAATAAKIYKKPIDEVTRDERTKAKRANFGIIYGITVFGLAERLNIERSEAKQLIDGYFSTFPQVQAYMEQCKETAKQNGYVETFMHRRRYLADINSQNATVRGYAERNAINAPIQGSAADIIKLAMVRIYERFNNEGIKSKMILQVHDELNFSVVPEEKEQVEKIVLEEMQNAFKLKVPLIADAGWGANWLEAH
;
A
#
# COMPACT_ATOMS: atom_id res chain seq x y z
N MET A 1 2.22 -21.93 37.64
CA MET A 1 2.17 -23.15 36.81
C MET A 1 3.11 -22.97 35.63
N SER A 2 3.78 -24.04 35.22
CA SER A 2 4.60 -24.01 34.01
C SER A 2 3.69 -23.96 32.78
N LYS A 3 4.11 -23.23 31.73
CA LYS A 3 3.35 -23.07 30.48
C LYS A 3 4.09 -23.74 29.33
N LEU A 4 3.40 -24.61 28.58
CA LEU A 4 3.87 -25.19 27.33
C LEU A 4 3.10 -24.53 26.17
N PHE A 5 3.83 -23.99 25.18
CA PHE A 5 3.27 -23.54 23.93
C PHE A 5 3.65 -24.45 22.77
N LEU A 6 2.66 -24.94 22.05
CA LEU A 6 2.80 -25.75 20.83
C LEU A 6 2.24 -24.95 19.65
N LEU A 7 3.07 -24.63 18.68
CA LEU A 7 2.74 -23.74 17.56
C LEU A 7 2.54 -24.55 16.28
N ASP A 8 1.48 -24.27 15.57
CA ASP A 8 1.24 -24.77 14.21
C ASP A 8 1.96 -23.83 13.22
N ALA A 9 3.06 -24.31 12.64
CA ALA A 9 3.93 -23.50 11.80
C ALA A 9 3.23 -23.01 10.55
N TYR A 10 2.64 -23.90 9.75
CA TYR A 10 2.05 -23.51 8.48
C TYR A 10 0.86 -22.60 8.64
N ALA A 11 0.00 -22.82 9.62
CA ALA A 11 -1.12 -21.93 9.90
C ALA A 11 -0.66 -20.49 10.20
N LEU A 12 0.44 -20.33 10.93
CA LEU A 12 1.03 -19.01 11.23
C LEU A 12 1.80 -18.41 10.07
N ILE A 13 2.52 -19.22 9.28
CA ILE A 13 3.26 -18.79 8.08
C ILE A 13 2.29 -18.26 7.02
N TYR A 14 1.23 -19.01 6.70
CA TYR A 14 0.20 -18.57 5.76
C TYR A 14 -0.49 -17.31 6.24
N ARG A 15 -0.87 -17.24 7.51
CA ARG A 15 -1.46 -16.03 8.10
C ARG A 15 -0.55 -14.82 7.91
N SER A 16 0.73 -14.98 8.18
CA SER A 16 1.74 -13.92 8.04
C SER A 16 1.91 -13.50 6.59
N TYR A 17 2.05 -14.43 5.68
CA TYR A 17 2.17 -14.15 4.24
C TYR A 17 0.97 -13.35 3.71
N TYR A 18 -0.25 -13.81 3.98
CA TYR A 18 -1.46 -13.13 3.51
C TYR A 18 -1.73 -11.79 4.21
N ALA A 19 -1.21 -11.56 5.39
CA ALA A 19 -1.29 -10.26 6.06
C ALA A 19 -0.54 -9.18 5.28
N PHE A 20 0.58 -9.53 4.67
CA PHE A 20 1.41 -8.62 3.88
C PHE A 20 1.16 -8.67 2.36
N ILE A 21 0.20 -9.43 1.87
CA ILE A 21 0.01 -9.67 0.43
C ILE A 21 -0.21 -8.39 -0.39
N LYS A 22 -0.76 -7.34 0.20
CA LYS A 22 -0.97 -6.04 -0.45
C LYS A 22 0.26 -5.12 -0.37
N ASN A 23 1.17 -5.38 0.55
CA ASN A 23 2.39 -4.60 0.76
C ASN A 23 3.49 -5.54 1.25
N PRO A 24 4.04 -6.38 0.36
CA PRO A 24 5.04 -7.38 0.73
C PRO A 24 6.34 -6.74 1.20
N ARG A 25 7.00 -7.39 2.14
CA ARG A 25 8.30 -6.98 2.66
C ARG A 25 9.37 -7.68 1.84
N ILE A 26 10.00 -6.94 0.95
CA ILE A 26 11.04 -7.45 0.05
C ILE A 26 12.37 -6.86 0.51
N ASN A 27 13.39 -7.70 0.71
CA ASN A 27 14.72 -7.24 1.06
C ASN A 27 15.49 -6.74 -0.19
N SER A 28 16.68 -6.16 0.01
CA SER A 28 17.51 -5.61 -1.07
C SER A 28 17.93 -6.64 -2.14
N LYS A 29 17.87 -7.94 -1.80
CA LYS A 29 18.15 -9.06 -2.72
C LYS A 29 16.91 -9.51 -3.52
N GLY A 30 15.76 -8.79 -3.40
CA GLY A 30 14.51 -9.14 -4.07
C GLY A 30 13.74 -10.30 -3.44
N PHE A 31 14.12 -10.76 -2.24
CA PHE A 31 13.49 -11.87 -1.55
C PHE A 31 12.32 -11.37 -0.67
N ASN A 32 11.14 -12.00 -0.82
CA ASN A 32 9.95 -11.67 -0.02
C ASN A 32 10.06 -12.26 1.40
N THR A 33 10.37 -11.41 2.36
CA THR A 33 10.56 -11.78 3.77
C THR A 33 9.28 -11.73 4.60
N SER A 34 8.13 -11.40 4.03
CA SER A 34 6.86 -11.14 4.73
C SER A 34 6.42 -12.28 5.65
N ALA A 35 6.47 -13.52 5.13
CA ALA A 35 6.07 -14.71 5.89
C ALA A 35 6.98 -14.94 7.11
N ILE A 36 8.29 -14.76 6.92
CA ILE A 36 9.31 -14.94 7.97
C ILE A 36 9.13 -13.85 9.03
N LEU A 37 9.02 -12.59 8.60
CA LEU A 37 8.87 -11.45 9.49
C LEU A 37 7.63 -11.60 10.39
N GLY A 38 6.48 -11.92 9.80
CA GLY A 38 5.24 -12.09 10.55
C GLY A 38 5.25 -13.29 11.49
N PHE A 39 5.86 -14.40 11.07
CA PHE A 39 6.04 -15.59 11.91
C PHE A 39 6.92 -15.30 13.13
N VAL A 40 8.10 -14.70 12.89
CA VAL A 40 9.07 -14.42 13.97
C VAL A 40 8.54 -13.33 14.92
N ASN A 41 7.81 -12.33 14.44
CA ASN A 41 7.12 -11.37 15.30
C ASN A 41 6.08 -12.05 16.21
N THR A 42 5.26 -12.96 15.65
CA THR A 42 4.29 -13.73 16.44
C THR A 42 4.97 -14.55 17.53
N LEU A 43 6.07 -15.23 17.17
CA LEU A 43 6.86 -16.00 18.10
C LEU A 43 7.45 -15.14 19.22
N HIS A 44 8.04 -13.99 18.86
CA HIS A 44 8.56 -13.03 19.82
C HIS A 44 7.48 -12.50 20.78
N GLU A 45 6.33 -12.15 20.25
CA GLU A 45 5.19 -11.65 21.04
C GLU A 45 4.74 -12.68 22.07
N VAL A 46 4.62 -13.95 21.68
CA VAL A 46 4.27 -15.05 22.60
C VAL A 46 5.31 -15.22 23.69
N ILE A 47 6.59 -15.22 23.33
CA ILE A 47 7.67 -15.37 24.31
C ILE A 47 7.66 -14.20 25.31
N GLN A 48 7.48 -12.97 24.87
CA GLN A 48 7.51 -11.79 25.73
C GLN A 48 6.27 -11.66 26.61
N LYS A 49 5.07 -11.88 26.06
CA LYS A 49 3.82 -11.68 26.80
C LYS A 49 3.48 -12.85 27.72
N GLU A 50 3.62 -14.08 27.22
CA GLU A 50 3.16 -15.27 27.94
C GLU A 50 4.27 -15.90 28.78
N GLN A 51 5.54 -15.59 28.50
CA GLN A 51 6.71 -16.10 29.20
C GLN A 51 6.67 -17.64 29.38
N PRO A 52 6.52 -18.40 28.26
CA PRO A 52 6.40 -19.85 28.34
C PRO A 52 7.67 -20.46 28.91
N SER A 53 7.53 -21.49 29.76
CA SER A 53 8.64 -22.28 30.22
C SER A 53 9.11 -23.28 29.17
N HIS A 54 8.18 -23.75 28.32
CA HIS A 54 8.42 -24.75 27.27
C HIS A 54 7.74 -24.29 25.96
N LEU A 55 8.39 -24.54 24.83
CA LEU A 55 7.90 -24.16 23.53
C LEU A 55 8.38 -25.10 22.44
N GLY A 56 7.48 -25.52 21.53
CA GLY A 56 7.79 -26.29 20.34
C GLY A 56 6.97 -25.85 19.14
N VAL A 57 7.54 -25.99 17.93
CA VAL A 57 6.91 -25.60 16.68
C VAL A 57 6.74 -26.82 15.78
N ALA A 58 5.49 -27.18 15.46
CA ALA A 58 5.18 -28.34 14.62
C ALA A 58 5.05 -27.95 13.15
N PHE A 59 5.64 -28.75 12.28
CA PHE A 59 5.58 -28.63 10.83
C PHE A 59 4.96 -29.86 10.19
N ASP A 60 4.18 -29.67 9.12
CA ASP A 60 3.77 -30.76 8.26
C ASP A 60 5.00 -31.35 7.55
N PRO A 61 5.12 -32.69 7.46
CA PRO A 61 6.24 -33.32 6.80
C PRO A 61 6.17 -33.16 5.27
N SER A 62 7.31 -33.36 4.63
CA SER A 62 7.36 -33.49 3.18
C SER A 62 6.88 -34.89 2.76
N GLY A 63 5.74 -35.01 2.11
CA GLY A 63 5.20 -36.26 1.57
C GLY A 63 3.78 -36.57 2.03
N PRO A 64 3.20 -37.68 1.57
CA PRO A 64 1.84 -38.04 1.90
C PRO A 64 1.70 -38.40 3.38
N THR A 65 0.52 -38.08 3.95
CA THR A 65 0.10 -38.45 5.28
C THR A 65 -0.85 -39.65 5.24
N PHE A 66 -1.16 -40.23 6.38
CA PHE A 66 -2.13 -41.32 6.46
C PHE A 66 -3.53 -40.93 5.94
N ARG A 67 -3.87 -39.61 5.97
CA ARG A 67 -5.14 -39.11 5.43
C ARG A 67 -5.12 -39.09 3.89
N ASP A 68 -3.99 -38.71 3.28
CA ASP A 68 -3.82 -38.79 1.82
C ASP A 68 -3.91 -40.25 1.31
N GLU A 69 -3.38 -41.17 2.08
CA GLU A 69 -3.43 -42.60 1.74
C GLU A 69 -4.87 -43.20 1.88
N ALA A 70 -5.64 -42.70 2.86
CA ALA A 70 -7.00 -43.16 3.10
C ALA A 70 -8.01 -42.53 2.15
N PHE A 71 -7.81 -41.29 1.71
CA PHE A 71 -8.74 -40.55 0.85
C PHE A 71 -7.97 -39.69 -0.16
N ALA A 72 -7.89 -40.16 -1.40
CA ALA A 72 -7.10 -39.54 -2.47
C ALA A 72 -7.50 -38.09 -2.81
N ASP A 73 -8.74 -37.71 -2.53
CA ASP A 73 -9.25 -36.36 -2.76
C ASP A 73 -9.06 -35.43 -1.55
N TYR A 74 -8.42 -35.88 -0.47
CA TYR A 74 -8.12 -35.09 0.73
C TYR A 74 -7.24 -33.89 0.33
N LYS A 75 -7.66 -32.69 0.69
CA LYS A 75 -6.98 -31.42 0.37
C LYS A 75 -6.71 -31.17 -1.13
N ALA A 76 -7.31 -31.99 -2.05
CA ALA A 76 -7.06 -31.87 -3.50
C ALA A 76 -7.46 -30.51 -4.10
N GLN A 77 -8.36 -29.79 -3.46
CA GLN A 77 -8.80 -28.45 -3.88
C GLN A 77 -7.94 -27.31 -3.32
N ARG A 78 -6.98 -27.60 -2.43
CA ARG A 78 -6.07 -26.58 -1.92
C ARG A 78 -5.18 -26.05 -3.05
N GLU A 79 -5.07 -24.73 -3.15
CA GLU A 79 -4.12 -24.09 -4.06
C GLU A 79 -2.69 -24.53 -3.73
N LYS A 80 -1.85 -24.64 -4.75
CA LYS A 80 -0.42 -24.94 -4.52
C LYS A 80 0.20 -23.87 -3.62
N THR A 81 0.99 -24.33 -2.66
CA THR A 81 1.74 -23.47 -1.74
C THR A 81 2.50 -22.40 -2.54
N PRO A 82 2.32 -21.11 -2.26
CA PRO A 82 3.08 -20.03 -2.87
C PRO A 82 4.58 -20.26 -2.79
N GLU A 83 5.32 -19.90 -3.84
CA GLU A 83 6.76 -20.10 -3.90
C GLU A 83 7.50 -19.37 -2.77
N ASP A 84 7.06 -18.15 -2.44
CA ASP A 84 7.61 -17.38 -1.32
C ASP A 84 7.48 -18.10 0.02
N ILE A 85 6.38 -18.84 0.24
CA ILE A 85 6.21 -19.66 1.45
C ILE A 85 7.18 -20.83 1.44
N LYS A 86 7.33 -21.52 0.31
CA LYS A 86 8.29 -22.63 0.20
C LYS A 86 9.71 -22.19 0.45
N LEU A 87 10.10 -21.03 -0.07
CA LEU A 87 11.41 -20.43 0.16
C LEU A 87 11.60 -19.93 1.60
N SER A 88 10.52 -19.49 2.25
CA SER A 88 10.54 -18.99 3.63
C SER A 88 10.69 -20.11 4.67
N VAL A 89 10.09 -21.30 4.43
CA VAL A 89 10.09 -22.40 5.41
C VAL A 89 11.49 -22.83 5.86
N PRO A 90 12.48 -23.08 4.96
CA PRO A 90 13.83 -23.42 5.38
C PRO A 90 14.48 -22.34 6.25
N ILE A 91 14.24 -21.08 5.94
CA ILE A 91 14.81 -19.94 6.70
C ILE A 91 14.14 -19.83 8.08
N ILE A 92 12.82 -20.03 8.15
CA ILE A 92 12.10 -20.07 9.44
C ILE A 92 12.66 -21.20 10.32
N LYS A 93 12.94 -22.38 9.75
CA LYS A 93 13.57 -23.49 10.49
C LYS A 93 14.97 -23.09 11.02
N GLN A 94 15.78 -22.39 10.22
CA GLN A 94 17.09 -21.87 10.67
C GLN A 94 16.94 -20.83 11.81
N VAL A 95 15.94 -19.97 11.75
CA VAL A 95 15.63 -19.02 12.82
C VAL A 95 15.24 -19.76 14.11
N LEU A 96 14.39 -20.78 14.02
CA LEU A 96 14.00 -21.61 15.17
C LEU A 96 15.21 -22.34 15.77
N GLU A 97 16.08 -22.91 14.95
CA GLU A 97 17.33 -23.53 15.39
C GLU A 97 18.25 -22.53 16.11
N ALA A 98 18.38 -21.31 15.56
CA ALA A 98 19.16 -20.24 16.20
C ALA A 98 18.51 -19.75 17.51
N MET A 99 17.19 -19.86 17.63
CA MET A 99 16.46 -19.56 18.86
C MET A 99 16.44 -20.71 19.88
N ASN A 100 17.07 -21.84 19.56
CA ASN A 100 17.04 -23.08 20.37
C ASN A 100 15.60 -23.58 20.60
N ILE A 101 14.70 -23.40 19.62
CA ILE A 101 13.32 -23.86 19.67
C ILE A 101 13.19 -25.15 18.85
N PRO A 102 12.71 -26.25 19.45
CA PRO A 102 12.55 -27.52 18.78
C PRO A 102 11.56 -27.47 17.62
N ILE A 103 11.97 -28.07 16.50
CA ILE A 103 11.13 -28.32 15.33
C ILE A 103 10.54 -29.72 15.47
N LEU A 104 9.22 -29.81 15.50
CA LEU A 104 8.46 -31.04 15.70
C LEU A 104 7.89 -31.48 14.35
N GLU A 105 8.41 -32.55 13.78
CA GLU A 105 8.00 -33.09 12.47
C GLU A 105 8.07 -34.61 12.51
N VAL A 106 6.94 -35.28 12.20
CA VAL A 106 6.85 -36.75 12.17
C VAL A 106 6.34 -37.19 10.80
N LYS A 107 7.13 -38.00 10.10
CA LYS A 107 6.77 -38.46 8.76
C LYS A 107 5.45 -39.23 8.77
N GLY A 108 4.54 -38.88 7.87
CA GLY A 108 3.23 -39.52 7.72
C GLY A 108 2.12 -38.95 8.61
N TYR A 109 2.41 -37.95 9.45
CA TYR A 109 1.44 -37.29 10.32
C TYR A 109 1.49 -35.79 10.11
N GLU A 110 0.35 -35.11 10.20
CA GLU A 110 0.26 -33.65 10.08
C GLU A 110 0.67 -32.96 11.40
N ALA A 111 0.94 -31.64 11.33
CA ALA A 111 1.33 -30.85 12.49
C ALA A 111 0.28 -30.88 13.61
N ASP A 112 -1.01 -30.93 13.24
CA ASP A 112 -2.12 -31.04 14.17
C ASP A 112 -2.11 -32.34 14.98
N ASP A 113 -1.76 -33.47 14.33
CA ASP A 113 -1.62 -34.77 15.00
C ASP A 113 -0.45 -34.76 15.99
N VAL A 114 0.67 -34.17 15.61
CA VAL A 114 1.84 -34.03 16.48
C VAL A 114 1.50 -33.15 17.69
N ILE A 115 0.88 -32.00 17.48
CA ILE A 115 0.44 -31.11 18.57
C ILE A 115 -0.61 -31.79 19.43
N GLY A 116 -1.59 -32.47 18.84
CA GLY A 116 -2.64 -33.22 19.56
C GLY A 116 -2.09 -34.30 20.46
N THR A 117 -1.08 -35.03 19.99
CA THR A 117 -0.40 -36.08 20.76
C THR A 117 0.36 -35.47 21.94
N LEU A 118 1.19 -34.45 21.70
CA LEU A 118 1.98 -33.81 22.74
C LEU A 118 1.12 -33.07 23.77
N ALA A 119 0.06 -32.38 23.33
CA ALA A 119 -0.88 -31.74 24.23
C ALA A 119 -1.65 -32.75 25.10
N THR A 120 -1.99 -33.91 24.53
CA THR A 120 -2.62 -34.98 25.28
C THR A 120 -1.66 -35.58 26.32
N GLN A 121 -0.40 -35.83 25.96
CA GLN A 121 0.60 -36.28 26.92
C GLN A 121 0.86 -35.21 28.01
N ALA A 122 0.96 -33.92 27.62
CA ALA A 122 1.15 -32.81 28.54
C ALA A 122 0.00 -32.65 29.54
N SER A 123 -1.23 -33.04 29.17
CA SER A 123 -2.40 -32.96 30.07
C SER A 123 -2.27 -33.82 31.34
N HIS A 124 -1.30 -34.73 31.39
CA HIS A 124 -1.00 -35.55 32.58
C HIS A 124 0.04 -34.94 33.52
N TYR A 125 0.57 -33.76 33.15
CA TYR A 125 1.51 -33.00 33.97
C TYR A 125 0.85 -31.78 34.61
N ASP A 126 1.39 -31.25 35.67
CA ASP A 126 0.95 -30.03 36.35
C ASP A 126 1.42 -28.78 35.56
N MET A 127 0.89 -28.62 34.32
CA MET A 127 1.24 -27.51 33.43
C MET A 127 0.04 -27.13 32.56
N GLU A 128 0.00 -25.87 32.20
CA GLU A 128 -0.96 -25.36 31.20
C GLU A 128 -0.38 -25.50 29.79
N THR A 129 -1.13 -26.10 28.88
CA THR A 129 -0.71 -26.29 27.48
C THR A 129 -1.54 -25.40 26.57
N TYR A 130 -0.88 -24.58 25.77
CA TYR A 130 -1.49 -23.67 24.82
C TYR A 130 -1.12 -24.08 23.40
N MET A 131 -2.14 -24.40 22.60
CA MET A 131 -2.01 -24.72 21.18
C MET A 131 -2.23 -23.42 20.37
N LEU A 132 -1.16 -22.87 19.81
CA LEU A 132 -1.21 -21.62 19.04
C LEU A 132 -1.55 -21.94 17.58
N THR A 133 -2.82 -21.81 17.24
CA THR A 133 -3.35 -22.01 15.90
C THR A 133 -4.65 -21.23 15.69
N PRO A 134 -4.93 -20.73 14.45
CA PRO A 134 -6.24 -20.22 14.08
C PRO A 134 -7.27 -21.31 13.77
N ASP A 135 -6.84 -22.59 13.66
CA ASP A 135 -7.67 -23.69 13.24
C ASP A 135 -8.72 -24.06 14.29
N LYS A 136 -9.96 -24.24 13.82
CA LYS A 136 -11.12 -24.60 14.64
C LYS A 136 -11.13 -26.07 15.08
N ASP A 137 -10.43 -26.93 14.33
CA ASP A 137 -10.47 -28.37 14.51
C ASP A 137 -9.75 -28.82 15.80
N TYR A 138 -8.79 -28.01 16.27
CA TYR A 138 -8.18 -28.17 17.58
C TYR A 138 -9.17 -28.07 18.77
N GLY A 139 -10.40 -27.61 18.53
CA GLY A 139 -11.45 -27.59 19.54
C GLY A 139 -11.70 -28.95 20.19
N GLN A 140 -11.48 -30.05 19.45
CA GLN A 140 -11.62 -31.42 19.93
C GLN A 140 -10.60 -31.83 21.01
N LEU A 141 -9.47 -31.12 21.05
CA LEU A 141 -8.32 -31.40 21.96
C LEU A 141 -8.41 -30.67 23.28
N VAL A 142 -9.31 -29.70 23.42
CA VAL A 142 -9.41 -28.83 24.60
C VAL A 142 -9.83 -29.64 25.84
N LYS A 143 -9.07 -29.46 26.94
CA LYS A 143 -9.27 -30.10 28.25
C LYS A 143 -9.09 -29.04 29.34
N GLU A 144 -9.19 -29.47 30.61
CA GLU A 144 -9.10 -28.57 31.78
C GLU A 144 -7.80 -27.74 31.81
N ASN A 145 -6.68 -28.32 31.38
CA ASN A 145 -5.36 -27.69 31.32
C ASN A 145 -4.80 -27.56 29.88
N VAL A 146 -5.62 -27.78 28.84
CA VAL A 146 -5.23 -27.67 27.44
C VAL A 146 -6.15 -26.67 26.74
N PHE A 147 -5.57 -25.61 26.22
CA PHE A 147 -6.27 -24.45 25.65
C PHE A 147 -5.86 -24.20 24.20
N ILE A 148 -6.77 -23.63 23.40
CA ILE A 148 -6.42 -23.01 22.13
C ILE A 148 -6.02 -21.56 22.40
N TYR A 149 -4.87 -21.14 21.92
CA TYR A 149 -4.40 -19.75 21.91
C TYR A 149 -4.56 -19.22 20.50
N ARG A 150 -5.69 -18.54 20.23
CA ARG A 150 -6.11 -18.18 18.88
C ARG A 150 -5.84 -16.72 18.55
N PRO A 151 -5.08 -16.42 17.46
CA PRO A 151 -4.88 -15.04 17.00
C PRO A 151 -6.20 -14.41 16.54
N ARG A 152 -6.51 -13.18 16.99
CA ARG A 152 -7.69 -12.43 16.57
C ARG A 152 -7.43 -11.63 15.29
N HIS A 153 -8.50 -11.36 14.53
CA HIS A 153 -8.47 -10.34 13.49
C HIS A 153 -8.45 -8.94 14.13
N GLY A 154 -7.47 -8.11 13.77
CA GLY A 154 -7.31 -6.78 14.36
C GLY A 154 -6.35 -6.73 15.56
N GLY A 155 -5.61 -7.81 15.82
CA GLY A 155 -4.58 -7.89 16.85
C GLY A 155 -5.03 -8.60 18.13
N GLY A 156 -4.03 -9.05 18.91
CA GLY A 156 -4.22 -9.78 20.16
C GLY A 156 -4.66 -11.24 19.96
N TYR A 157 -4.89 -11.91 21.08
CA TYR A 157 -5.23 -13.34 21.12
C TYR A 157 -6.48 -13.57 21.99
N GLU A 158 -7.11 -14.71 21.80
CA GLU A 158 -8.16 -15.24 22.68
C GLU A 158 -7.78 -16.64 23.14
N ILE A 159 -8.09 -16.93 24.39
CA ILE A 159 -7.87 -18.26 24.98
C ILE A 159 -9.22 -18.98 24.99
N LEU A 160 -9.26 -20.15 24.38
CA LEU A 160 -10.46 -20.98 24.33
C LEU A 160 -10.21 -22.23 25.17
N GLY A 161 -10.88 -22.31 26.29
CA GLY A 161 -10.94 -23.49 27.16
C GLY A 161 -12.24 -24.24 26.98
N VAL A 162 -12.50 -25.20 27.87
CA VAL A 162 -13.65 -26.12 27.81
C VAL A 162 -14.98 -25.36 27.73
N GLU A 163 -15.19 -24.36 28.58
CA GLU A 163 -16.47 -23.64 28.63
C GLU A 163 -16.71 -22.82 27.37
N GLN A 164 -15.67 -22.17 26.82
CA GLN A 164 -15.78 -21.39 25.58
C GLN A 164 -16.08 -22.29 24.36
N ILE A 165 -15.53 -23.50 24.31
CA ILE A 165 -15.82 -24.47 23.24
C ILE A 165 -17.25 -25.01 23.39
N LYS A 166 -17.67 -25.36 24.59
CA LYS A 166 -19.04 -25.77 24.86
C LYS A 166 -20.08 -24.71 24.51
N GLU A 167 -19.85 -23.47 24.91
CA GLU A 167 -20.72 -22.35 24.58
C GLU A 167 -20.80 -22.09 23.08
N LYS A 168 -19.63 -22.08 22.42
CA LYS A 168 -19.54 -21.81 20.99
C LYS A 168 -20.30 -22.81 20.13
N TYR A 169 -20.17 -24.09 20.44
CA TYR A 169 -20.80 -25.18 19.67
C TYR A 169 -22.07 -25.72 20.33
N GLN A 170 -22.48 -25.19 21.48
CA GLN A 170 -23.63 -25.64 22.23
C GLN A 170 -23.61 -27.15 22.52
N ILE A 171 -22.44 -27.67 22.93
CA ILE A 171 -22.16 -29.08 23.18
C ILE A 171 -21.84 -29.38 24.64
N GLU A 172 -21.90 -30.66 25.03
CA GLU A 172 -21.63 -31.11 26.42
C GLU A 172 -20.13 -31.32 26.68
N SER A 173 -19.40 -31.74 25.61
CA SER A 173 -17.97 -32.03 25.69
C SER A 173 -17.22 -31.50 24.45
N PRO A 174 -16.01 -30.97 24.59
CA PRO A 174 -15.16 -30.60 23.46
C PRO A 174 -14.92 -31.71 22.44
N SER A 175 -14.87 -32.97 22.85
CA SER A 175 -14.74 -34.12 21.94
C SER A 175 -15.85 -34.22 20.89
N GLN A 176 -17.04 -33.67 21.15
CA GLN A 176 -18.16 -33.65 20.19
C GLN A 176 -17.91 -32.68 19.01
N VAL A 177 -16.84 -31.87 19.02
CA VAL A 177 -16.43 -31.05 17.87
C VAL A 177 -16.11 -31.93 16.66
N ILE A 178 -15.52 -33.12 16.87
CA ILE A 178 -15.26 -34.10 15.81
C ILE A 178 -16.57 -34.49 15.11
N ASP A 179 -17.59 -34.80 15.89
CA ASP A 179 -18.90 -35.25 15.39
C ASP A 179 -19.61 -34.16 14.59
N ILE A 180 -19.48 -32.90 15.01
CA ILE A 180 -20.02 -31.76 14.28
C ILE A 180 -19.30 -31.59 12.95
N LEU A 181 -17.96 -31.62 12.94
CA LEU A 181 -17.14 -31.49 11.74
C LEU A 181 -17.42 -32.60 10.74
N ALA A 182 -17.55 -33.85 11.22
CA ALA A 182 -17.85 -35.00 10.40
C ALA A 182 -19.24 -34.93 9.73
N LEU A 183 -20.24 -34.37 10.41
CA LEU A 183 -21.56 -34.10 9.82
C LEU A 183 -21.56 -32.95 8.83
N MET A 184 -20.83 -31.89 9.14
CA MET A 184 -20.73 -30.66 8.31
C MET A 184 -19.95 -30.91 7.01
N GLY A 185 -18.89 -31.72 7.08
CA GLY A 185 -17.80 -31.71 6.12
C GLY A 185 -16.94 -30.45 6.19
N ASP A 186 -15.87 -30.45 5.45
CA ASP A 186 -15.02 -29.25 5.29
C ASP A 186 -14.60 -29.07 3.83
N SER A 187 -14.98 -27.94 3.25
CA SER A 187 -14.63 -27.61 1.87
C SER A 187 -13.17 -27.20 1.70
N ALA A 188 -12.49 -26.80 2.77
CA ALA A 188 -11.06 -26.43 2.72
C ALA A 188 -10.18 -27.68 2.67
N ASP A 189 -10.57 -28.73 3.39
CA ASP A 189 -9.88 -30.02 3.44
C ASP A 189 -10.52 -31.07 2.55
N ASN A 190 -11.59 -30.68 1.86
CA ASN A 190 -12.28 -31.47 0.86
C ASN A 190 -12.80 -32.81 1.37
N PHE A 191 -13.36 -32.87 2.58
CA PHE A 191 -14.06 -34.06 3.04
C PHE A 191 -15.60 -33.87 3.06
N PRO A 192 -16.37 -34.91 2.67
CA PRO A 192 -17.74 -34.73 2.14
C PRO A 192 -18.78 -34.32 3.18
N GLY A 193 -18.69 -34.79 4.39
CA GLY A 193 -19.75 -34.64 5.39
C GLY A 193 -21.09 -35.24 4.95
N CYS A 194 -22.18 -34.78 5.58
CA CYS A 194 -23.54 -35.12 5.17
C CYS A 194 -24.12 -34.04 4.25
N PRO A 195 -24.40 -34.32 2.97
CA PRO A 195 -24.85 -33.31 2.01
C PRO A 195 -26.08 -32.51 2.46
N GLY A 196 -25.91 -31.20 2.61
CA GLY A 196 -26.94 -30.26 3.03
C GLY A 196 -27.24 -30.28 4.55
N VAL A 197 -26.28 -30.76 5.34
CA VAL A 197 -26.20 -30.56 6.79
C VAL A 197 -25.14 -29.51 7.06
N GLY A 198 -25.55 -28.34 7.51
CA GLY A 198 -24.65 -27.27 7.94
C GLY A 198 -24.52 -27.24 9.46
N GLU A 199 -23.66 -26.35 9.97
CA GLU A 199 -23.27 -26.22 11.38
C GLU A 199 -24.45 -26.29 12.36
N LYS A 200 -25.51 -25.49 12.13
CA LYS A 200 -26.68 -25.46 13.02
C LYS A 200 -27.42 -26.80 13.08
N THR A 201 -27.49 -27.54 11.94
CA THR A 201 -28.15 -28.83 11.88
C THR A 201 -27.28 -29.91 12.52
N ALA A 202 -25.97 -29.85 12.29
CA ALA A 202 -25.00 -30.75 12.91
C ALA A 202 -25.02 -30.60 14.43
N ILE A 203 -24.95 -29.38 14.94
CA ILE A 203 -25.06 -29.09 16.38
C ILE A 203 -26.36 -29.66 16.96
N LYS A 204 -27.48 -29.44 16.28
CA LYS A 204 -28.77 -29.98 16.76
C LYS A 204 -28.76 -31.51 16.82
N LEU A 205 -28.25 -32.17 15.77
CA LEU A 205 -28.18 -33.63 15.73
C LEU A 205 -27.28 -34.18 16.84
N ILE A 206 -26.14 -33.57 17.09
CA ILE A 206 -25.22 -34.00 18.16
C ILE A 206 -25.82 -33.70 19.54
N ASN A 207 -26.57 -32.64 19.72
CA ASN A 207 -27.28 -32.40 20.97
C ASN A 207 -28.39 -33.42 21.21
N ASP A 208 -29.12 -33.84 20.15
CA ASP A 208 -30.21 -34.81 20.25
C ASP A 208 -29.66 -36.22 20.47
N PHE A 209 -28.61 -36.63 19.75
CA PHE A 209 -28.07 -37.99 19.73
C PHE A 209 -26.77 -38.18 20.52
N LYS A 210 -26.13 -37.11 20.99
CA LYS A 210 -24.87 -37.07 21.77
C LYS A 210 -23.59 -37.47 21.01
N SER A 211 -23.68 -38.33 19.99
CA SER A 211 -22.55 -38.72 19.16
C SER A 211 -23.00 -39.17 17.77
N ILE A 212 -22.09 -39.14 16.82
CA ILE A 212 -22.31 -39.71 15.47
C ILE A 212 -22.67 -41.18 15.54
N ASN A 213 -21.98 -41.98 16.32
CA ASN A 213 -22.25 -43.39 16.40
C ASN A 213 -23.70 -43.64 16.84
N ASN A 214 -24.17 -42.95 17.89
CA ASN A 214 -25.53 -43.07 18.33
C ASN A 214 -26.54 -42.50 17.32
N LEU A 215 -26.20 -41.47 16.57
CA LEU A 215 -27.02 -40.95 15.48
C LEU A 215 -27.18 -42.00 14.37
N LEU A 216 -26.06 -42.63 13.93
CA LEU A 216 -26.08 -43.61 12.84
C LEU A 216 -26.78 -44.91 13.22
N GLU A 217 -26.73 -45.32 14.49
CA GLU A 217 -27.46 -46.48 14.99
C GLU A 217 -28.97 -46.23 15.15
N ASN A 218 -29.37 -44.95 15.29
CA ASN A 218 -30.75 -44.53 15.58
C ASN A 218 -31.35 -43.63 14.48
N THR A 219 -30.99 -43.82 13.22
CA THR A 219 -31.52 -43.04 12.08
C THR A 219 -33.04 -43.16 11.93
N ASN A 220 -33.67 -44.23 12.48
CA ASN A 220 -35.09 -44.43 12.52
C ASN A 220 -35.85 -43.35 13.31
N GLN A 221 -35.17 -42.64 14.22
CA GLN A 221 -35.78 -41.54 14.97
C GLN A 221 -35.81 -40.24 14.16
N LEU A 222 -35.04 -40.15 13.07
CA LEU A 222 -35.07 -39.00 12.12
C LEU A 222 -36.32 -39.09 11.24
N LYS A 223 -36.78 -37.88 10.77
CA LYS A 223 -38.00 -37.81 9.92
C LYS A 223 -37.69 -37.10 8.60
N GLY A 224 -38.44 -37.49 7.55
CA GLY A 224 -38.45 -36.81 6.26
C GLY A 224 -37.08 -36.79 5.57
N LYS A 225 -36.81 -35.73 4.82
CA LYS A 225 -35.58 -35.57 4.02
C LYS A 225 -34.27 -35.63 4.81
N LEU A 226 -34.31 -35.35 6.11
CA LEU A 226 -33.11 -35.41 6.95
C LEU A 226 -32.70 -36.87 7.19
N LYS A 227 -33.67 -37.75 7.40
CA LYS A 227 -33.42 -39.18 7.50
C LYS A 227 -32.78 -39.75 6.24
N GLU A 228 -33.38 -39.46 5.08
CA GLU A 228 -32.88 -39.92 3.78
C GLU A 228 -31.43 -39.43 3.52
N LYS A 229 -31.12 -38.18 3.91
CA LYS A 229 -29.78 -37.60 3.75
C LYS A 229 -28.74 -38.29 4.65
N VAL A 230 -29.04 -38.50 5.92
CA VAL A 230 -28.12 -39.13 6.85
C VAL A 230 -27.90 -40.60 6.49
N GLU A 231 -28.99 -41.36 6.15
CA GLU A 231 -28.89 -42.76 5.73
C GLU A 231 -28.13 -42.90 4.39
N GLY A 232 -28.31 -41.96 3.45
CA GLY A 232 -27.60 -41.96 2.17
C GLY A 232 -26.13 -41.52 2.25
N ALA A 233 -25.70 -40.95 3.36
CA ALA A 233 -24.35 -40.41 3.54
C ALA A 233 -23.54 -41.10 4.66
N ILE A 234 -23.96 -42.30 5.08
CA ILE A 234 -23.31 -43.00 6.22
C ILE A 234 -21.81 -43.19 6.01
N ASP A 235 -21.40 -43.62 4.82
CA ASP A 235 -19.99 -43.87 4.51
C ASP A 235 -19.21 -42.55 4.42
N ASP A 236 -19.81 -41.50 3.84
CA ASP A 236 -19.22 -40.15 3.78
C ASP A 236 -19.04 -39.55 5.17
N ILE A 237 -20.03 -39.73 6.06
CA ILE A 237 -19.95 -39.25 7.46
C ILE A 237 -18.84 -39.99 8.22
N LYS A 238 -18.73 -41.31 8.04
CA LYS A 238 -17.67 -42.12 8.67
C LYS A 238 -16.30 -41.72 8.16
N MET A 239 -16.16 -41.52 6.85
CA MET A 239 -14.91 -41.04 6.26
C MET A 239 -14.56 -39.64 6.79
N SER A 240 -15.51 -38.74 6.83
CA SER A 240 -15.31 -37.38 7.36
C SER A 240 -14.97 -37.40 8.86
N ASN A 241 -15.54 -38.29 9.64
CA ASN A 241 -15.18 -38.48 11.05
C ASN A 241 -13.70 -38.94 11.19
N PHE A 242 -13.27 -39.87 10.36
CA PHE A 242 -11.89 -40.33 10.32
C PHE A 242 -10.93 -39.21 9.93
N LEU A 243 -11.25 -38.41 8.89
CA LEU A 243 -10.41 -37.35 8.39
C LEU A 243 -10.35 -36.13 9.34
N ALA A 244 -11.48 -35.82 10.01
CA ALA A 244 -11.56 -34.70 10.98
C ALA A 244 -10.93 -35.05 12.34
N THR A 245 -10.70 -36.32 12.64
CA THR A 245 -10.11 -36.74 13.91
C THR A 245 -8.61 -36.44 13.93
N ILE A 246 -8.19 -35.59 14.85
CA ILE A 246 -6.77 -35.36 15.14
C ILE A 246 -6.24 -36.54 15.94
N LYS A 247 -5.18 -37.15 15.43
CA LYS A 247 -4.53 -38.30 16.09
C LYS A 247 -3.79 -37.83 17.35
N THR A 248 -3.92 -38.62 18.43
CA THR A 248 -3.25 -38.37 19.73
C THR A 248 -2.30 -39.49 20.15
N ASP A 249 -1.95 -40.36 19.19
CA ASP A 249 -1.12 -41.54 19.34
C ASP A 249 0.04 -41.57 18.31
N VAL A 250 0.45 -40.41 17.81
CA VAL A 250 1.64 -40.27 16.93
C VAL A 250 2.88 -40.80 17.66
N PRO A 251 3.81 -41.51 16.98
CA PRO A 251 5.04 -42.03 17.60
C PRO A 251 6.05 -40.92 17.94
N ILE A 252 5.65 -40.05 18.86
CA ILE A 252 6.43 -38.95 19.42
C ILE A 252 6.20 -38.91 20.94
N GLU A 253 7.27 -38.76 21.70
CA GLU A 253 7.21 -38.66 23.16
C GLU A 253 7.43 -37.21 23.61
N LEU A 254 6.67 -36.78 24.60
CA LEU A 254 6.84 -35.45 25.21
C LEU A 254 8.13 -35.42 26.07
N ASN A 255 9.17 -34.82 25.57
CA ASN A 255 10.38 -34.57 26.33
C ASN A 255 10.44 -33.09 26.76
N LEU A 256 10.08 -32.84 28.02
CA LEU A 256 10.05 -31.48 28.57
C LEU A 256 11.41 -30.81 28.58
N THR A 257 12.51 -31.59 28.71
CA THR A 257 13.87 -31.07 28.68
C THR A 257 14.20 -30.47 27.31
N ASP A 258 13.81 -31.13 26.23
CA ASP A 258 14.06 -30.67 24.87
C ASP A 258 13.18 -29.43 24.51
N LEU A 259 12.00 -29.35 25.10
CA LEU A 259 11.07 -28.24 24.86
C LEU A 259 11.32 -27.03 25.76
N GLN A 260 12.23 -27.15 26.74
CA GLN A 260 12.52 -26.05 27.65
C GLN A 260 13.09 -24.85 26.89
N LEU A 261 12.46 -23.68 27.04
CA LEU A 261 12.92 -22.46 26.39
C LEU A 261 14.25 -22.01 26.98
N THR A 262 15.29 -21.97 26.15
CA THR A 262 16.65 -21.56 26.52
C THR A 262 17.02 -20.27 25.76
N PRO A 263 17.99 -19.49 26.25
CA PRO A 263 18.46 -18.31 25.53
C PRO A 263 18.88 -18.64 24.09
N PRO A 264 18.55 -17.79 23.09
CA PRO A 264 18.92 -18.01 21.71
C PRO A 264 20.42 -17.94 21.48
N ASN A 265 20.89 -18.57 20.40
CA ASN A 265 22.24 -18.34 19.89
C ASN A 265 22.23 -16.95 19.19
N GLU A 266 22.61 -15.92 19.94
CA GLU A 266 22.56 -14.53 19.49
C GLU A 266 23.36 -14.29 18.20
N GLU A 267 24.55 -14.89 18.06
CA GLU A 267 25.40 -14.71 16.88
C GLU A 267 24.74 -15.23 15.61
N LYS A 268 24.20 -16.46 15.65
CA LYS A 268 23.50 -17.05 14.50
C LYS A 268 22.21 -16.31 14.18
N LEU A 269 21.45 -15.91 15.21
CA LEU A 269 20.18 -15.22 15.02
C LEU A 269 20.39 -13.81 14.45
N ARG A 270 21.44 -13.10 14.88
CA ARG A 270 21.84 -11.82 14.31
C ARG A 270 22.20 -11.95 12.83
N ALA A 271 23.06 -12.90 12.49
CA ALA A 271 23.45 -13.13 11.10
C ALA A 271 22.24 -13.40 10.18
N LEU A 272 21.26 -14.17 10.66
CA LEU A 272 20.02 -14.41 9.91
C LEU A 272 19.15 -13.14 9.78
N PHE A 273 19.02 -12.35 10.84
CA PHE A 273 18.24 -11.12 10.80
C PHE A 273 18.90 -10.05 9.92
N ASP A 274 20.24 -9.99 9.90
CA ASP A 274 20.98 -9.11 9.00
C ASP A 274 20.79 -9.52 7.54
N GLU A 275 20.88 -10.82 7.24
CA GLU A 275 20.62 -11.34 5.88
C GLU A 275 19.19 -11.06 5.40
N LEU A 276 18.22 -11.12 6.31
CA LEU A 276 16.81 -10.86 6.04
C LEU A 276 16.42 -9.37 6.14
N GLU A 277 17.35 -8.52 6.61
CA GLU A 277 17.14 -7.09 6.87
C GLU A 277 16.04 -6.81 7.92
N PHE A 278 15.98 -7.65 8.96
CA PHE A 278 14.99 -7.56 10.04
C PHE A 278 15.47 -6.66 11.19
N ARG A 279 15.78 -5.40 10.91
CA ARG A 279 16.36 -4.45 11.85
C ARG A 279 15.50 -4.21 13.08
N THR A 280 14.23 -3.87 12.90
CA THR A 280 13.29 -3.65 14.02
C THR A 280 13.12 -4.89 14.89
N LEU A 281 13.10 -6.06 14.27
CA LEU A 281 12.96 -7.32 14.99
C LEU A 281 14.22 -7.66 15.76
N ALA A 282 15.40 -7.47 15.17
CA ALA A 282 16.66 -7.61 15.84
C ALA A 282 16.74 -6.73 17.12
N ASN A 283 16.31 -5.48 17.01
CA ASN A 283 16.23 -4.58 18.16
C ASN A 283 15.31 -5.12 19.26
N LYS A 284 14.16 -5.69 18.93
CA LYS A 284 13.22 -6.28 19.91
C LYS A 284 13.81 -7.49 20.64
N PHE A 285 14.53 -8.34 19.91
CA PHE A 285 15.10 -9.59 20.49
C PHE A 285 16.31 -9.35 21.41
N PHE A 286 17.12 -8.33 21.10
CA PHE A 286 18.42 -8.16 21.74
C PHE A 286 18.51 -6.99 22.74
N LYS A 287 17.41 -6.25 22.99
CA LYS A 287 17.36 -5.24 24.07
C LYS A 287 17.51 -5.91 25.45
N LYS A 288 18.56 -5.55 26.20
CA LYS A 288 18.64 -5.87 27.62
C LYS A 288 17.57 -5.08 28.37
N THR A 289 16.73 -5.81 29.11
CA THR A 289 15.69 -5.22 29.98
C THR A 289 16.35 -4.49 31.14
N GLU A 290 16.52 -3.19 31.09
CA GLU A 290 16.60 -2.37 32.29
C GLU A 290 15.16 -2.06 32.75
N ASN A 291 14.91 -2.46 34.00
CA ASN A 291 13.63 -2.32 34.69
C ASN A 291 13.12 -0.86 34.66
N ILE A 292 12.07 -0.57 33.90
CA ILE A 292 11.19 0.56 34.22
C ILE A 292 9.78 0.02 34.28
N GLN A 293 9.26 -0.03 35.52
CA GLN A 293 7.83 -0.17 35.77
C GLN A 293 7.13 1.08 35.31
N THR A 294 6.38 0.99 34.23
CA THR A 294 5.27 1.92 33.98
C THR A 294 4.06 1.16 33.50
N LYS A 295 2.98 1.50 34.18
CA LYS A 295 1.64 0.98 34.04
C LYS A 295 1.00 1.40 32.70
N ASP A 296 0.07 0.56 32.33
CA ASP A 296 -1.16 0.78 31.57
C ASP A 296 -1.18 0.64 30.05
N ASN A 297 -1.91 -0.43 29.72
CA ASN A 297 -2.90 -0.55 28.62
C ASN A 297 -2.83 0.43 27.46
N SER A 298 -2.22 0.00 26.38
CA SER A 298 -2.67 0.36 25.06
C SER A 298 -2.63 -0.87 24.15
N GLN A 299 -3.75 -1.17 23.53
CA GLN A 299 -3.92 -2.18 22.52
C GLN A 299 -2.96 -1.85 21.36
N LEU A 300 -1.92 -2.65 21.22
CA LEU A 300 -1.00 -2.60 20.09
C LEU A 300 -1.69 -3.19 18.85
N ASN A 301 -2.15 -2.33 17.97
CA ASN A 301 -2.58 -2.72 16.64
C ASN A 301 -1.37 -3.24 15.85
N LEU A 302 -1.36 -4.51 15.50
CA LEU A 302 -0.29 -5.21 14.77
C LEU A 302 0.06 -4.55 13.41
N PHE A 303 -0.73 -3.59 12.95
CA PHE A 303 -0.64 -2.93 11.64
C PHE A 303 -0.29 -1.44 11.68
N GLU A 304 -0.35 -0.77 12.85
CA GLU A 304 -0.07 0.67 12.98
C GLU A 304 1.34 1.01 13.44
N GLU A 305 2.11 0.07 14.00
CA GLU A 305 3.44 0.34 14.57
C GLU A 305 4.63 0.20 13.61
N PHE A 306 4.42 0.17 12.31
CA PHE A 306 5.52 0.23 11.34
C PHE A 306 5.88 1.65 10.88
N THR A 307 5.27 2.64 11.50
CA THR A 307 5.65 4.05 11.31
C THR A 307 6.05 4.61 12.65
N SER A 308 7.32 4.86 12.80
CA SER A 308 7.99 5.67 13.82
C SER A 308 8.66 4.95 15.00
N ASN A 309 9.93 5.28 15.11
CA ASN A 309 10.67 5.69 16.28
C ASN A 309 10.93 4.67 17.38
N ASP A 310 12.08 4.00 17.27
CA ASP A 310 12.77 3.54 18.45
C ASP A 310 14.19 4.11 18.50
N ALA A 311 14.44 4.84 19.58
CA ALA A 311 15.74 5.35 19.95
C ALA A 311 16.79 4.23 19.98
N VAL A 312 17.95 4.53 19.47
CA VAL A 312 19.05 3.68 19.16
C VAL A 312 19.80 3.23 20.41
N ASP A 313 20.14 1.93 20.50
CA ASP A 313 21.18 1.41 21.39
C ASP A 313 22.39 0.94 20.55
N PRO A 314 23.62 1.36 20.89
CA PRO A 314 24.80 1.30 20.03
C PRO A 314 25.60 0.01 20.13
N LYS A 315 25.02 -1.16 19.77
CA LYS A 315 25.77 -2.43 19.69
C LYS A 315 25.24 -3.37 18.60
N PHE A 316 25.12 -2.87 17.38
CA PHE A 316 25.04 -3.71 16.20
C PHE A 316 26.31 -3.51 15.39
N GLU A 317 27.18 -4.51 15.41
CA GLU A 317 28.41 -4.51 14.64
C GLU A 317 28.10 -4.51 13.16
N ASN A 318 28.74 -3.60 12.50
CA ASN A 318 29.10 -3.34 11.12
C ASN A 318 28.51 -2.09 10.47
N TYR A 319 27.56 -1.39 11.06
CA TYR A 319 27.27 -0.02 10.60
C TYR A 319 28.24 0.96 11.27
N LYS A 320 28.95 1.71 10.48
CA LYS A 320 29.71 2.86 10.99
C LYS A 320 28.71 3.91 11.46
N THR A 321 29.05 4.57 12.54
CA THR A 321 28.36 5.76 13.02
C THR A 321 29.30 6.96 12.92
N LEU A 322 28.81 8.13 13.23
CA LEU A 322 29.65 9.33 13.30
C LEU A 322 30.88 9.11 14.21
N PHE A 323 30.71 8.35 15.32
CA PHE A 323 31.78 8.08 16.29
C PHE A 323 32.85 7.11 15.78
N ASP A 324 32.56 6.35 14.74
CA ASP A 324 33.47 5.35 14.14
C ASP A 324 34.26 5.92 12.95
N THR A 325 33.95 7.16 12.54
CA THR A 325 34.54 7.83 11.38
C THR A 325 35.34 9.05 11.78
N LYS A 326 36.39 9.35 11.02
CA LYS A 326 37.07 10.64 11.16
C LYS A 326 36.30 11.64 10.31
N TYR A 327 35.79 12.68 10.94
CA TYR A 327 35.03 13.73 10.27
C TYR A 327 35.57 15.12 10.64
N ASN A 328 35.26 16.10 9.81
CA ASN A 328 35.63 17.50 9.97
C ASN A 328 34.34 18.36 9.84
N TYR A 329 33.47 18.26 10.85
CA TYR A 329 32.24 19.04 10.92
C TYR A 329 32.50 20.33 11.70
N LYS A 330 32.05 21.44 11.14
CA LYS A 330 32.38 22.77 11.70
C LYS A 330 31.13 23.59 11.93
N LEU A 331 31.02 24.09 13.15
CA LEU A 331 30.04 25.13 13.48
C LEU A 331 30.61 26.50 13.07
N ILE A 332 29.86 27.23 12.24
CA ILE A 332 30.27 28.51 11.68
C ILE A 332 29.30 29.61 12.15
N GLU A 333 29.75 30.45 13.09
CA GLU A 333 28.90 31.49 13.71
C GLU A 333 29.35 32.93 13.41
N LYS A 334 30.64 33.10 13.15
CA LYS A 334 31.16 34.44 12.96
C LYS A 334 30.94 34.94 11.52
N GLU A 335 30.62 36.20 11.38
CA GLU A 335 30.31 36.81 10.08
C GLU A 335 31.47 36.64 9.08
N ASP A 336 32.74 36.85 9.52
CA ASP A 336 33.90 36.65 8.65
C ASP A 336 34.02 35.20 8.18
N ASP A 337 33.76 34.21 9.08
CA ASP A 337 33.82 32.80 8.76
C ASP A 337 32.67 32.37 7.83
N ILE A 338 31.47 32.99 7.99
CA ILE A 338 30.33 32.78 7.09
C ILE A 338 30.65 33.26 5.68
N ASN A 339 31.26 34.45 5.55
CA ASN A 339 31.68 35.00 4.25
C ASN A 339 32.78 34.11 3.61
N ASN A 340 33.78 33.67 4.38
CA ASN A 340 34.84 32.78 3.92
C ASN A 340 34.26 31.41 3.47
N LEU A 341 33.25 30.91 4.16
CA LEU A 341 32.55 29.69 3.77
C LEU A 341 31.84 29.89 2.43
N CYS A 342 31.10 30.97 2.26
CA CYS A 342 30.42 31.26 0.99
C CYS A 342 31.43 31.33 -0.17
N ASP A 343 32.56 32.06 0.02
CA ASP A 343 33.63 32.14 -0.98
C ASP A 343 34.19 30.74 -1.31
N LEU A 344 34.39 29.87 -0.31
CA LEU A 344 34.83 28.51 -0.52
C LEU A 344 33.80 27.72 -1.35
N LEU A 345 32.53 27.79 -1.01
CA LEU A 345 31.44 27.06 -1.69
C LEU A 345 31.33 27.50 -3.16
N LEU A 346 31.50 28.80 -3.44
CA LEU A 346 31.48 29.33 -4.80
C LEU A 346 32.63 28.81 -5.69
N THR A 347 33.72 28.29 -5.10
CA THR A 347 34.80 27.64 -5.87
C THR A 347 34.49 26.21 -6.29
N LYS A 348 33.42 25.61 -5.78
CA LYS A 348 33.09 24.21 -6.00
C LYS A 348 32.12 24.05 -7.18
N ARG A 349 32.15 22.88 -7.83
CA ARG A 349 31.19 22.52 -8.88
C ARG A 349 29.94 21.81 -8.33
N ILE A 350 30.07 21.20 -7.18
CA ILE A 350 29.04 20.43 -6.51
C ILE A 350 29.05 20.84 -5.05
N VAL A 351 27.86 21.17 -4.52
CA VAL A 351 27.62 21.45 -3.10
C VAL A 351 26.40 20.71 -2.63
N SER A 352 26.56 19.85 -1.63
CA SER A 352 25.43 19.26 -0.91
C SER A 352 24.96 20.26 0.13
N LEU A 353 23.64 20.35 0.29
CA LEU A 353 23.00 21.28 1.22
C LEU A 353 21.77 20.65 1.86
N ASP A 354 21.48 21.12 3.06
CA ASP A 354 20.27 20.81 3.79
C ASP A 354 19.85 21.98 4.67
N THR A 355 18.55 22.06 5.03
CA THR A 355 18.00 23.14 5.86
C THR A 355 17.36 22.60 7.12
N GLU A 356 17.79 23.10 8.27
CA GLU A 356 17.14 22.84 9.56
C GLU A 356 16.03 23.87 9.80
N THR A 357 14.84 23.40 10.18
CA THR A 357 13.64 24.23 10.22
C THR A 357 12.75 23.97 11.44
N THR A 358 11.77 24.85 11.64
CA THR A 358 10.81 24.77 12.75
C THR A 358 9.56 23.96 12.44
N SER A 359 9.26 23.63 11.17
CA SER A 359 8.02 23.02 10.72
C SER A 359 8.24 22.11 9.51
N LEU A 360 7.45 21.06 9.37
CA LEU A 360 7.40 20.24 8.16
C LEU A 360 6.64 20.91 7.01
N ASN A 361 5.84 21.96 7.30
CA ASN A 361 5.17 22.76 6.28
C ASN A 361 6.12 23.86 5.81
N PRO A 362 6.66 23.80 4.57
CA PRO A 362 7.69 24.74 4.12
C PRO A 362 7.21 26.19 4.06
N LEU A 363 5.92 26.45 3.86
CA LEU A 363 5.35 27.81 3.81
C LEU A 363 5.29 28.50 5.18
N GLU A 364 5.32 27.73 6.27
CA GLU A 364 5.29 28.20 7.65
C GLU A 364 6.64 28.06 8.35
N ALA A 365 7.54 27.29 7.74
CA ALA A 365 8.83 26.95 8.31
C ALA A 365 9.74 28.18 8.41
N GLU A 366 10.38 28.33 9.56
CA GLU A 366 11.48 29.25 9.80
C GLU A 366 12.80 28.50 9.80
N LEU A 367 13.83 29.03 9.17
CA LEU A 367 15.17 28.45 9.18
C LEU A 367 15.78 28.46 10.58
N VAL A 368 16.29 27.34 11.02
CA VAL A 368 17.09 27.16 12.24
C VAL A 368 18.57 27.09 11.90
N GLY A 369 18.90 26.52 10.74
CA GLY A 369 20.27 26.42 10.28
C GLY A 369 20.38 26.06 8.81
N LEU A 370 21.58 26.22 8.26
CA LEU A 370 21.97 25.81 6.93
C LEU A 370 23.18 24.91 7.06
N SER A 371 23.17 23.75 6.40
CA SER A 371 24.31 22.85 6.35
C SER A 371 24.82 22.66 4.93
N PHE A 372 26.13 22.48 4.79
CA PHE A 372 26.81 22.32 3.50
C PHE A 372 27.91 21.29 3.58
N SER A 373 28.02 20.45 2.54
CA SER A 373 29.16 19.53 2.36
C SER A 373 29.70 19.62 0.95
N VAL A 374 31.04 19.54 0.83
CA VAL A 374 31.77 19.65 -0.46
C VAL A 374 32.68 18.45 -0.73
N SER A 375 32.91 17.63 0.26
CA SER A 375 33.67 16.39 0.16
C SER A 375 33.22 15.43 1.26
N PRO A 376 33.29 14.11 1.05
CA PRO A 376 32.94 13.15 2.08
C PRO A 376 33.65 13.43 3.41
N GLN A 377 32.89 13.36 4.51
CA GLN A 377 33.37 13.58 5.89
C GLN A 377 33.80 15.04 6.18
N GLU A 378 33.44 15.99 5.33
CA GLU A 378 33.65 17.42 5.57
C GLU A 378 32.35 18.19 5.37
N ALA A 379 31.85 18.82 6.43
CA ALA A 379 30.64 19.60 6.38
C ALA A 379 30.67 20.81 7.33
N PHE A 380 29.78 21.76 7.06
CA PHE A 380 29.69 23.04 7.76
C PHE A 380 28.23 23.29 8.14
N TYR A 381 28.01 23.73 9.37
CA TYR A 381 26.71 24.15 9.87
C TYR A 381 26.73 25.63 10.24
N VAL A 382 25.77 26.38 9.73
CA VAL A 382 25.58 27.82 9.97
C VAL A 382 24.26 28.02 10.70
N PRO A 383 24.24 28.32 12.00
CA PRO A 383 23.00 28.55 12.73
C PRO A 383 22.31 29.85 12.30
N ILE A 384 21.00 29.79 12.15
CA ILE A 384 20.18 30.94 11.77
C ILE A 384 19.42 31.46 13.00
N PRO A 385 19.65 32.71 13.41
CA PRO A 385 19.00 33.28 14.60
C PRO A 385 17.51 33.52 14.37
N ASN A 386 16.72 33.54 15.46
CA ASN A 386 15.29 33.80 15.41
C ASN A 386 14.94 35.24 14.95
N GLU A 387 15.84 36.15 15.09
CA GLU A 387 15.63 37.54 14.67
C GLU A 387 15.65 37.64 13.14
N GLN A 388 14.51 37.95 12.54
CA GLN A 388 14.30 37.93 11.09
C GLN A 388 15.35 38.76 10.31
N GLN A 389 15.73 39.92 10.79
CA GLN A 389 16.71 40.75 10.08
C GLN A 389 18.10 40.10 10.04
N LYS A 390 18.52 39.49 11.13
CA LYS A 390 19.78 38.74 11.20
C LYS A 390 19.76 37.47 10.39
N ALA A 391 18.65 36.73 10.47
CA ALA A 391 18.42 35.53 9.65
C ALA A 391 18.53 35.88 8.16
N GLN A 392 17.82 36.93 7.71
CA GLN A 392 17.84 37.41 6.33
C GLN A 392 19.25 37.82 5.87
N LYS A 393 20.01 38.48 6.74
CA LYS A 393 21.40 38.88 6.42
C LYS A 393 22.26 37.65 6.14
N ILE A 394 22.20 36.62 6.98
CA ILE A 394 22.98 35.40 6.82
C ILE A 394 22.57 34.66 5.56
N VAL A 395 21.27 34.48 5.33
CA VAL A 395 20.74 33.80 4.15
C VAL A 395 21.17 34.53 2.87
N ASN A 396 21.13 35.87 2.85
CA ASN A 396 21.58 36.70 1.70
C ASN A 396 23.07 36.51 1.40
N THR A 397 23.91 36.19 2.39
CA THR A 397 25.32 35.87 2.12
C THR A 397 25.47 34.68 1.19
N PHE A 398 24.58 33.67 1.30
CA PHE A 398 24.60 32.48 0.45
C PHE A 398 23.73 32.59 -0.82
N GLN A 399 23.06 33.75 -1.05
CA GLN A 399 22.27 33.95 -2.27
C GLN A 399 23.11 33.72 -3.56
N PRO A 400 24.37 34.17 -3.69
CA PRO A 400 25.19 33.91 -4.87
C PRO A 400 25.43 32.40 -5.12
N LEU A 401 25.45 31.56 -4.07
CA LEU A 401 25.58 30.13 -4.20
C LEU A 401 24.26 29.50 -4.72
N TYR A 402 23.13 29.84 -4.09
CA TYR A 402 21.83 29.27 -4.44
C TYR A 402 21.42 29.65 -5.87
N GLU A 403 21.68 30.89 -6.31
CA GLU A 403 21.30 31.40 -7.62
C GLU A 403 22.35 31.11 -8.72
N ASN A 404 23.47 30.45 -8.39
CA ASN A 404 24.49 30.07 -9.37
C ASN A 404 24.02 28.97 -10.30
N GLU A 405 24.05 29.23 -11.61
CA GLU A 405 23.56 28.29 -12.64
C GLU A 405 24.59 27.20 -13.04
N GLU A 406 25.85 27.32 -12.57
CA GLU A 406 26.92 26.37 -12.90
C GLU A 406 27.21 25.39 -11.77
N ILE A 407 26.82 25.71 -10.52
CA ILE A 407 27.04 24.84 -9.36
C ILE A 407 25.87 23.88 -9.20
N GLU A 408 26.15 22.59 -9.19
CA GLU A 408 25.16 21.54 -8.90
C GLU A 408 24.84 21.49 -7.40
N LYS A 409 23.57 21.67 -7.03
CA LYS A 409 23.06 21.55 -5.66
C LYS A 409 22.55 20.14 -5.44
N VAL A 410 23.07 19.51 -4.40
CA VAL A 410 22.69 18.14 -4.00
C VAL A 410 21.85 18.22 -2.74
N GLY A 411 20.74 17.51 -2.67
CA GLY A 411 19.89 17.46 -1.49
C GLY A 411 19.12 16.15 -1.37
N GLN A 412 18.51 15.96 -0.24
CA GLN A 412 17.55 14.87 0.03
C GLN A 412 16.15 15.47 0.13
N ASN A 413 15.28 15.26 -0.85
CA ASN A 413 14.00 15.97 -0.98
C ASN A 413 14.18 17.50 -1.08
N ILE A 414 15.14 17.91 -1.90
CA ILE A 414 15.59 19.30 -2.06
C ILE A 414 14.46 20.29 -2.43
N LYS A 415 13.32 19.80 -2.89
CA LYS A 415 12.13 20.61 -3.12
C LYS A 415 11.71 21.37 -1.87
N TYR A 416 11.74 20.72 -0.71
CA TYR A 416 11.44 21.34 0.58
C TYR A 416 12.38 22.53 0.86
N ASP A 417 13.68 22.35 0.66
CA ASP A 417 14.69 23.41 0.88
C ASP A 417 14.48 24.59 -0.06
N ILE A 418 14.14 24.33 -1.32
CA ILE A 418 13.79 25.37 -2.30
C ILE A 418 12.60 26.19 -1.81
N GLU A 419 11.55 25.55 -1.31
CA GLU A 419 10.34 26.24 -0.83
C GLU A 419 10.61 27.05 0.44
N VAL A 420 11.37 26.51 1.39
CA VAL A 420 11.78 27.24 2.61
C VAL A 420 12.62 28.46 2.26
N LEU A 421 13.61 28.31 1.38
CA LEU A 421 14.46 29.42 0.96
C LEU A 421 13.70 30.55 0.23
N ARG A 422 12.61 30.22 -0.48
CA ARG A 422 11.71 31.22 -1.06
C ARG A 422 11.07 32.14 -0.04
N ASN A 423 10.83 31.71 1.21
CA ASN A 423 10.33 32.57 2.28
C ASN A 423 11.32 33.66 2.64
N TYR A 424 12.59 33.49 2.29
CA TYR A 424 13.68 34.46 2.45
C TYR A 424 14.06 35.20 1.16
N GLY A 425 13.24 35.05 0.11
CA GLY A 425 13.45 35.75 -1.17
C GLY A 425 14.54 35.12 -2.06
N ILE A 426 15.02 33.94 -1.74
CA ILE A 426 16.00 33.19 -2.54
C ILE A 426 15.32 32.40 -3.63
N THR A 427 15.80 32.53 -4.86
CA THR A 427 15.39 31.69 -6.01
C THR A 427 16.53 30.76 -6.38
N MET A 428 16.42 29.47 -5.99
CA MET A 428 17.46 28.50 -6.34
C MET A 428 17.46 28.25 -7.85
N LYS A 429 18.68 28.18 -8.44
CA LYS A 429 18.90 27.98 -9.88
C LYS A 429 19.97 26.92 -10.14
N GLY A 430 20.10 26.52 -11.42
CA GLY A 430 21.13 25.61 -11.89
C GLY A 430 20.79 24.13 -11.73
N PRO A 431 21.76 23.24 -11.95
CA PRO A 431 21.52 21.80 -11.88
C PRO A 431 21.28 21.32 -10.45
N LEU A 432 20.33 20.38 -10.33
CA LEU A 432 20.00 19.69 -9.07
C LEU A 432 20.39 18.22 -9.13
N PHE A 433 20.65 17.66 -7.95
CA PHE A 433 20.70 16.22 -7.72
C PHE A 433 19.95 15.88 -6.44
N ASP A 434 18.78 15.27 -6.54
CA ASP A 434 17.99 14.81 -5.40
C ASP A 434 18.22 13.31 -5.18
N THR A 435 18.73 12.94 -4.00
CA THR A 435 19.06 11.54 -3.67
C THR A 435 17.82 10.68 -3.47
N MET A 436 16.70 11.23 -2.99
CA MET A 436 15.42 10.57 -2.87
C MET A 436 14.88 10.16 -4.25
N ILE A 437 14.91 11.07 -5.23
CA ILE A 437 14.45 10.81 -6.60
C ILE A 437 15.40 9.86 -7.33
N ALA A 438 16.71 10.01 -7.13
CA ALA A 438 17.71 9.09 -7.70
C ALA A 438 17.46 7.64 -7.24
N HIS A 439 17.27 7.44 -5.95
CA HIS A 439 16.97 6.12 -5.39
C HIS A 439 15.59 5.60 -5.84
N TYR A 440 14.59 6.47 -5.93
CA TYR A 440 13.27 6.10 -6.45
C TYR A 440 13.35 5.55 -7.89
N LEU A 441 14.14 6.14 -8.78
CA LEU A 441 14.31 5.62 -10.14
C LEU A 441 15.04 4.28 -10.17
N LEU A 442 16.02 4.07 -9.28
CA LEU A 442 16.78 2.82 -9.18
C LEU A 442 15.97 1.71 -8.50
N GLN A 443 15.20 2.03 -7.46
CA GLN A 443 14.50 1.07 -6.61
C GLN A 443 13.10 1.58 -6.18
N PRO A 444 12.15 1.69 -7.12
CA PRO A 444 10.85 2.34 -6.88
C PRO A 444 9.96 1.67 -5.81
N GLU A 445 10.28 0.44 -5.41
CA GLU A 445 9.51 -0.33 -4.43
C GLU A 445 10.03 -0.15 -2.98
N LEU A 446 11.22 0.45 -2.80
CA LEU A 446 11.84 0.62 -1.49
C LEU A 446 11.44 1.96 -0.86
N ARG A 447 11.87 2.17 0.38
CA ARG A 447 11.79 3.48 1.04
C ARG A 447 12.94 4.36 0.59
N HIS A 448 12.68 5.64 0.47
CA HIS A 448 13.64 6.61 -0.07
C HIS A 448 14.07 7.64 0.98
N ASN A 449 13.92 7.34 2.29
CA ASN A 449 14.46 8.20 3.33
C ASN A 449 15.98 8.02 3.42
N MET A 450 16.66 9.02 3.92
CA MET A 450 18.12 9.06 3.98
C MET A 450 18.69 7.98 4.90
N ASP A 451 18.08 7.74 6.06
CA ASP A 451 18.53 6.74 7.02
C ASP A 451 18.58 5.33 6.40
N ASP A 452 17.48 4.88 5.79
CA ASP A 452 17.39 3.57 5.12
C ASP A 452 18.41 3.46 3.96
N MET A 453 18.62 4.55 3.21
CA MET A 453 19.61 4.58 2.13
C MET A 453 21.05 4.56 2.66
N ALA A 454 21.37 5.32 3.70
CA ALA A 454 22.69 5.33 4.32
C ALA A 454 23.05 3.95 4.88
N GLU A 455 22.13 3.31 5.58
CA GLU A 455 22.32 1.96 6.07
C GLU A 455 22.52 0.94 4.94
N THR A 456 21.71 1.03 3.87
CA THR A 456 21.75 0.07 2.76
C THR A 456 22.99 0.21 1.89
N TYR A 457 23.40 1.44 1.56
CA TYR A 457 24.42 1.68 0.54
C TYR A 457 25.77 2.11 1.12
N LEU A 458 25.79 2.71 2.32
CA LEU A 458 27.02 3.19 2.97
C LEU A 458 27.42 2.29 4.16
N HIS A 459 26.56 1.35 4.58
CA HIS A 459 26.69 0.64 5.85
C HIS A 459 26.93 1.60 7.02
N TYR A 460 26.14 2.68 7.02
CA TYR A 460 26.28 3.78 7.95
C TYR A 460 24.95 4.10 8.62
N LYS A 461 24.96 4.29 9.94
CA LYS A 461 23.79 4.62 10.73
C LYS A 461 23.85 6.09 11.12
N THR A 462 22.92 6.86 10.60
CA THR A 462 22.79 8.30 10.85
C THR A 462 22.26 8.61 12.24
N ILE A 463 22.45 9.82 12.69
CA ILE A 463 21.82 10.38 13.88
C ILE A 463 20.34 10.64 13.53
N HIS A 464 19.43 9.94 14.21
CA HIS A 464 18.01 10.15 13.96
C HIS A 464 17.47 11.39 14.68
N ILE A 465 16.60 12.17 14.03
CA ILE A 465 16.04 13.42 14.57
C ILE A 465 15.38 13.28 15.95
N ASP A 466 14.79 12.10 16.24
CA ASP A 466 14.18 11.83 17.56
C ASP A 466 15.19 11.80 18.70
N GLN A 467 16.48 11.62 18.41
CA GLN A 467 17.55 11.70 19.42
C GLN A 467 17.83 13.14 19.84
N LEU A 468 17.52 14.11 18.98
CA LEU A 468 17.70 15.52 19.24
C LEU A 468 16.46 16.15 19.89
N ILE A 469 15.28 15.95 19.29
CA ILE A 469 14.05 16.64 19.68
C ILE A 469 13.03 15.75 20.38
N GLY A 470 13.34 14.46 20.56
CA GLY A 470 12.43 13.46 21.15
C GLY A 470 11.42 12.90 20.16
N ALA A 471 10.77 11.81 20.56
CA ALA A 471 9.80 11.11 19.73
C ALA A 471 8.57 11.99 19.39
N LYS A 472 7.97 11.74 18.21
CA LYS A 472 6.80 12.48 17.75
C LYS A 472 5.65 12.41 18.77
N GLY A 473 5.19 13.57 19.26
CA GLY A 473 4.13 13.67 20.26
C GLY A 473 4.04 15.08 20.84
N LYS A 474 3.23 15.23 21.89
CA LYS A 474 3.02 16.52 22.55
C LYS A 474 4.25 17.08 23.26
N ASP A 475 5.20 16.21 23.60
CA ASP A 475 6.41 16.55 24.33
C ASP A 475 7.62 16.70 23.40
N GLN A 476 7.44 16.61 22.08
CA GLN A 476 8.50 16.81 21.10
C GLN A 476 8.98 18.27 21.13
N LEU A 477 10.29 18.46 21.24
CA LEU A 477 10.91 19.77 21.23
C LEU A 477 10.93 20.37 19.82
N SER A 478 11.02 21.68 19.72
CA SER A 478 11.33 22.34 18.47
C SER A 478 12.86 22.35 18.26
N MET A 479 13.31 22.13 17.02
CA MET A 479 14.73 22.29 16.64
C MET A 479 15.28 23.65 17.08
N ARG A 480 14.46 24.71 17.02
CA ARG A 480 14.78 26.07 17.48
C ARG A 480 15.14 26.16 18.98
N SER A 481 14.71 25.20 19.80
CA SER A 481 15.00 25.21 21.24
C SER A 481 16.37 24.63 21.61
N LEU A 482 17.07 24.02 20.65
CA LEU A 482 18.39 23.44 20.84
C LEU A 482 19.50 24.45 20.62
N ALA A 483 20.61 24.26 21.32
CA ALA A 483 21.82 25.05 21.07
C ALA A 483 22.50 24.59 19.75
N PRO A 484 23.19 25.49 19.03
CA PRO A 484 23.89 25.14 17.78
C PRO A 484 24.83 23.95 17.90
N GLU A 485 25.51 23.82 19.04
CA GLU A 485 26.45 22.74 19.34
C GLU A 485 25.75 21.34 19.44
N GLN A 486 24.46 21.31 19.71
CA GLN A 486 23.66 20.09 19.75
C GLN A 486 23.16 19.69 18.34
N ILE A 487 23.06 20.65 17.42
CA ILE A 487 22.54 20.44 16.07
C ILE A 487 23.65 20.15 15.07
N VAL A 488 24.86 20.69 15.27
CA VAL A 488 25.95 20.69 14.29
C VAL A 488 26.29 19.29 13.74
N ASP A 489 26.37 18.29 14.59
CA ASP A 489 26.73 16.94 14.16
C ASP A 489 25.63 16.34 13.30
N TYR A 490 24.37 16.49 13.67
CA TYR A 490 23.20 16.04 12.92
C TYR A 490 23.10 16.73 11.55
N ALA A 491 23.07 18.07 11.53
CA ALA A 491 22.90 18.84 10.30
C ALA A 491 24.07 18.67 9.31
N CYS A 492 25.30 18.57 9.82
CA CYS A 492 26.47 18.30 9.00
C CYS A 492 26.45 16.87 8.44
N GLU A 493 26.00 15.90 9.24
CA GLU A 493 25.85 14.51 8.80
C GLU A 493 24.85 14.41 7.66
N ASP A 494 23.70 15.09 7.74
CA ASP A 494 22.66 15.05 6.70
C ASP A 494 23.21 15.58 5.36
N ALA A 495 23.93 16.69 5.36
CA ALA A 495 24.56 17.22 4.14
C ALA A 495 25.69 16.31 3.60
N ASP A 496 26.49 15.70 4.47
CA ASP A 496 27.60 14.81 4.09
C ASP A 496 27.09 13.47 3.54
N ILE A 497 26.17 12.82 4.25
CA ILE A 497 25.61 11.54 3.82
C ILE A 497 24.87 11.70 2.48
N THR A 498 24.15 12.80 2.30
CA THR A 498 23.50 13.14 1.02
C THR A 498 24.52 13.23 -0.11
N LEU A 499 25.67 13.86 0.10
CA LEU A 499 26.75 13.90 -0.90
C LEU A 499 27.34 12.51 -1.19
N GLN A 500 27.55 11.69 -0.16
CA GLN A 500 28.06 10.33 -0.32
C GLN A 500 27.07 9.44 -1.10
N LEU A 501 25.76 9.54 -0.82
CA LEU A 501 24.71 8.83 -1.56
C LEU A 501 24.67 9.26 -3.03
N LYS A 502 24.81 10.56 -3.34
CA LYS A 502 24.96 11.04 -4.74
C LYS A 502 26.09 10.31 -5.46
N ASN A 503 27.27 10.22 -4.81
CA ASN A 503 28.43 9.57 -5.41
C ASN A 503 28.22 8.08 -5.72
N ILE A 504 27.26 7.43 -5.05
CA ILE A 504 26.85 6.04 -5.33
C ILE A 504 25.77 6.00 -6.41
N PHE A 505 24.76 6.87 -6.33
CA PHE A 505 23.58 6.76 -7.20
C PHE A 505 23.82 7.29 -8.60
N GLU A 506 24.62 8.34 -8.76
CA GLU A 506 24.87 8.91 -10.10
C GLU A 506 25.54 7.89 -11.07
N PRO A 507 26.59 7.15 -10.68
CA PRO A 507 27.15 6.08 -11.54
C PRO A 507 26.12 4.99 -11.86
N LYS A 508 25.31 4.56 -10.85
CA LYS A 508 24.27 3.56 -11.05
C LYS A 508 23.18 4.00 -12.02
N LEU A 509 22.73 5.27 -11.92
CA LEU A 509 21.76 5.82 -12.88
C LEU A 509 22.30 5.82 -14.30
N LYS A 510 23.61 6.08 -14.48
CA LYS A 510 24.27 6.04 -15.79
C LYS A 510 24.40 4.61 -16.33
N GLU A 511 24.82 3.67 -15.48
CA GLU A 511 24.95 2.24 -15.82
C GLU A 511 23.60 1.63 -16.20
N GLU A 512 22.54 2.00 -15.50
CA GLU A 512 21.18 1.49 -15.72
C GLU A 512 20.42 2.23 -16.83
N GLY A 513 21.03 3.26 -17.47
CA GLY A 513 20.40 4.05 -18.53
C GLY A 513 19.29 4.98 -18.06
N LEU A 514 19.16 5.22 -16.74
CA LEU A 514 18.12 6.08 -16.12
C LEU A 514 18.54 7.55 -16.01
N TYR A 515 19.83 7.86 -16.23
CA TYR A 515 20.37 9.21 -16.04
C TYR A 515 19.73 10.29 -16.94
N PRO A 516 19.37 10.03 -18.22
CA PRO A 516 18.66 11.00 -19.04
C PRO A 516 17.29 11.38 -18.43
N LEU A 517 16.47 10.37 -18.05
CA LEU A 517 15.20 10.60 -17.39
C LEU A 517 15.34 11.41 -16.08
N PHE A 518 16.33 11.07 -15.26
CA PHE A 518 16.66 11.78 -14.04
C PHE A 518 16.99 13.25 -14.33
N LYS A 519 17.93 13.50 -15.23
CA LYS A 519 18.47 14.84 -15.49
C LYS A 519 17.54 15.75 -16.28
N GLU A 520 16.83 15.19 -17.29
CA GLU A 520 16.05 15.98 -18.23
C GLU A 520 14.58 16.14 -17.82
N VAL A 521 14.07 15.27 -16.96
CA VAL A 521 12.68 15.31 -16.53
C VAL A 521 12.55 15.49 -15.02
N GLU A 522 13.09 14.57 -14.21
CA GLU A 522 12.78 14.57 -12.78
C GLU A 522 13.44 15.75 -12.02
N MET A 523 14.68 16.10 -12.35
CA MET A 523 15.36 17.22 -11.67
C MET A 523 14.76 18.57 -12.02
N PRO A 524 14.55 18.96 -13.29
CA PRO A 524 13.89 20.21 -13.62
C PRO A 524 12.46 20.30 -13.07
N LEU A 525 11.75 19.18 -13.00
CA LEU A 525 10.39 19.11 -12.46
C LEU A 525 10.31 19.55 -10.99
N ILE A 526 11.39 19.40 -10.20
CA ILE A 526 11.44 19.87 -8.81
C ILE A 526 11.15 21.37 -8.74
N TYR A 527 11.72 22.19 -9.62
CA TYR A 527 11.46 23.62 -9.68
C TYR A 527 10.01 23.95 -10.02
N VAL A 528 9.44 23.19 -10.97
CA VAL A 528 8.03 23.35 -11.37
C VAL A 528 7.11 23.08 -10.19
N LEU A 529 7.31 21.94 -9.51
CA LEU A 529 6.47 21.53 -8.38
C LEU A 529 6.62 22.48 -7.20
N ALA A 530 7.85 22.90 -6.86
CA ALA A 530 8.08 23.89 -5.81
C ALA A 530 7.35 25.21 -6.11
N GLU A 531 7.34 25.68 -7.37
CA GLU A 531 6.59 26.86 -7.74
C GLU A 531 5.07 26.64 -7.64
N MET A 532 4.55 25.52 -8.13
CA MET A 532 3.12 25.17 -8.03
C MET A 532 2.65 25.09 -6.58
N GLU A 533 3.45 24.46 -5.71
CA GLU A 533 3.14 24.32 -4.29
C GLU A 533 3.16 25.67 -3.57
N CYS A 534 4.14 26.53 -3.86
CA CYS A 534 4.18 27.88 -3.31
C CYS A 534 3.03 28.77 -3.82
N ASN A 535 2.63 28.66 -5.09
CA ASN A 535 1.51 29.42 -5.64
C ASN A 535 0.17 28.99 -5.06
N GLY A 536 -0.03 27.67 -4.91
CA GLY A 536 -1.28 27.10 -4.47
C GLY A 536 -2.45 27.36 -5.43
N VAL A 537 -3.65 27.02 -4.99
CA VAL A 537 -4.90 27.18 -5.74
C VAL A 537 -5.90 27.96 -4.90
N LYS A 538 -6.53 28.97 -5.50
CA LYS A 538 -7.53 29.79 -4.82
C LYS A 538 -8.86 29.05 -4.70
N LEU A 539 -9.49 29.19 -3.53
CA LEU A 539 -10.78 28.57 -3.23
C LEU A 539 -11.81 29.65 -2.93
N ASP A 540 -13.00 29.54 -3.54
CA ASP A 540 -14.16 30.30 -3.15
C ASP A 540 -14.82 29.68 -1.91
N VAL A 541 -14.39 30.14 -0.75
CA VAL A 541 -14.86 29.63 0.56
C VAL A 541 -16.35 29.90 0.76
N GLN A 542 -16.87 31.02 0.21
CA GLN A 542 -18.29 31.36 0.34
C GLN A 542 -19.15 30.41 -0.51
N ALA A 543 -18.80 30.18 -1.75
CA ALA A 543 -19.46 29.20 -2.62
C ALA A 543 -19.42 27.80 -2.00
N LEU A 544 -18.28 27.40 -1.42
CA LEU A 544 -18.16 26.09 -0.76
C LEU A 544 -19.04 25.98 0.50
N SER A 545 -19.25 27.07 1.23
CA SER A 545 -20.20 27.12 2.34
C SER A 545 -21.65 26.94 1.89
N GLU A 546 -22.01 27.45 0.71
CA GLU A 546 -23.35 27.23 0.12
C GLU A 546 -23.53 25.78 -0.32
N VAL A 547 -22.48 25.20 -0.95
CA VAL A 547 -22.44 23.76 -1.27
C VAL A 547 -22.61 22.90 -0.02
N SER A 548 -21.94 23.25 1.09
CA SER A 548 -22.08 22.56 2.38
C SER A 548 -23.53 22.54 2.86
N LYS A 549 -24.24 23.67 2.80
CA LYS A 549 -25.65 23.76 3.19
C LYS A 549 -26.51 22.84 2.33
N THR A 550 -26.38 22.94 1.01
CA THR A 550 -27.13 22.13 0.05
C THR A 550 -26.88 20.63 0.27
N PHE A 551 -25.62 20.23 0.46
CA PHE A 551 -25.29 18.83 0.70
C PHE A 551 -25.83 18.31 2.03
N ASN A 552 -25.84 19.11 3.10
CA ASN A 552 -26.44 18.74 4.38
C ASN A 552 -27.96 18.57 4.28
N GLU A 553 -28.65 19.42 3.49
CA GLU A 553 -30.09 19.28 3.24
C GLU A 553 -30.39 17.99 2.47
N GLN A 554 -29.62 17.68 1.43
CA GLN A 554 -29.74 16.43 0.66
C GLN A 554 -29.44 15.20 1.53
N LEU A 555 -28.40 15.25 2.36
CA LEU A 555 -28.08 14.18 3.31
C LEU A 555 -29.24 13.89 4.25
N SER A 556 -29.89 14.92 4.78
CA SER A 556 -31.05 14.78 5.65
C SER A 556 -32.23 14.12 4.91
N GLN A 557 -32.44 14.46 3.63
CA GLN A 557 -33.46 13.83 2.82
C GLN A 557 -33.17 12.35 2.54
N TYR A 558 -31.91 12.01 2.19
CA TYR A 558 -31.50 10.61 2.00
C TYR A 558 -31.61 9.82 3.29
N GLU A 559 -31.19 10.39 4.42
CA GLU A 559 -31.30 9.77 5.75
C GLU A 559 -32.76 9.44 6.11
N GLN A 560 -33.68 10.38 5.90
CA GLN A 560 -35.10 10.17 6.14
C GLN A 560 -35.67 9.05 5.26
N LYS A 561 -35.37 9.06 3.95
CA LYS A 561 -35.80 8.00 3.03
C LYS A 561 -35.24 6.63 3.41
N ILE A 562 -33.97 6.58 3.83
CA ILE A 562 -33.33 5.33 4.26
C ILE A 562 -34.06 4.78 5.50
N TYR A 563 -34.41 5.64 6.46
CA TYR A 563 -35.14 5.22 7.66
C TYR A 563 -36.57 4.78 7.34
N GLU A 564 -37.25 5.47 6.43
CA GLU A 564 -38.58 5.07 5.95
C GLU A 564 -38.53 3.69 5.27
N LEU A 565 -37.55 3.45 4.38
CA LEU A 565 -37.39 2.18 3.69
C LEU A 565 -36.92 1.05 4.62
N ALA A 566 -36.17 1.38 5.66
CA ALA A 566 -35.70 0.42 6.67
C ALA A 566 -36.80 0.11 7.72
N GLY A 567 -37.74 1.06 7.94
CA GLY A 567 -38.76 0.99 8.99
C GLY A 567 -38.20 1.21 10.41
N GLU A 568 -37.02 1.76 10.55
CA GLU A 568 -36.36 2.13 11.82
C GLU A 568 -35.16 3.03 11.59
N THR A 569 -34.73 3.72 12.64
CA THR A 569 -33.52 4.55 12.64
C THR A 569 -32.30 3.72 13.02
N PHE A 570 -31.17 3.94 12.34
CA PHE A 570 -29.90 3.26 12.61
C PHE A 570 -28.73 4.13 12.11
N ASN A 571 -27.51 3.79 12.50
CA ASN A 571 -26.33 4.51 12.00
C ASN A 571 -25.93 4.03 10.60
N ILE A 572 -26.25 4.83 9.58
CA ILE A 572 -25.98 4.56 8.16
C ILE A 572 -24.47 4.52 7.87
N SER A 573 -23.65 5.20 8.67
CA SER A 573 -22.19 5.15 8.57
C SER A 573 -21.58 3.88 9.17
N SER A 574 -22.37 3.06 9.89
CA SER A 574 -21.91 1.80 10.49
C SER A 574 -22.13 0.64 9.53
N PRO A 575 -21.07 0.03 8.94
CA PRO A 575 -21.21 -1.14 8.07
C PRO A 575 -21.96 -2.30 8.72
N LYS A 576 -21.78 -2.48 10.03
CA LYS A 576 -22.45 -3.54 10.80
C LYS A 576 -23.97 -3.32 10.85
N GLN A 577 -24.43 -2.10 11.18
CA GLN A 577 -25.86 -1.81 11.26
C GLN A 577 -26.52 -1.84 9.89
N VAL A 578 -25.86 -1.25 8.87
CA VAL A 578 -26.33 -1.34 7.48
C VAL A 578 -26.47 -2.81 7.05
N GLY A 579 -25.48 -3.64 7.35
CA GLY A 579 -25.53 -5.07 7.01
C GLY A 579 -26.68 -5.80 7.68
N SER A 580 -26.96 -5.52 8.96
CA SER A 580 -28.10 -6.11 9.68
C SER A 580 -29.45 -5.70 9.06
N ILE A 581 -29.62 -4.41 8.74
CA ILE A 581 -30.84 -3.90 8.08
C ILE A 581 -31.03 -4.54 6.71
N LEU A 582 -30.00 -4.55 5.85
CA LEU A 582 -30.11 -5.03 4.48
C LEU A 582 -30.34 -6.53 4.39
N PHE A 583 -29.64 -7.33 5.21
CA PHE A 583 -29.57 -8.78 5.02
C PHE A 583 -30.34 -9.59 6.06
N GLU A 584 -30.56 -9.06 7.28
CA GLU A 584 -31.35 -9.75 8.31
C GLU A 584 -32.81 -9.29 8.30
N LYS A 585 -33.04 -7.99 8.28
CA LYS A 585 -34.40 -7.42 8.31
C LYS A 585 -35.06 -7.41 6.94
N LEU A 586 -34.44 -6.76 5.95
CA LEU A 586 -34.99 -6.63 4.60
C LEU A 586 -34.75 -7.85 3.70
N LYS A 587 -33.79 -8.70 4.06
CA LYS A 587 -33.45 -9.95 3.36
C LYS A 587 -33.24 -9.78 1.85
N ILE A 588 -32.53 -8.70 1.47
CA ILE A 588 -32.35 -8.29 0.06
C ILE A 588 -31.57 -9.35 -0.76
N SER A 589 -30.77 -10.17 -0.11
CA SER A 589 -30.01 -11.26 -0.73
C SER A 589 -30.13 -12.54 0.08
N GLU A 590 -30.35 -13.67 -0.61
CA GLU A 590 -30.39 -15.00 0.02
C GLU A 590 -29.02 -15.47 0.53
N LYS A 591 -27.94 -15.03 -0.14
CA LYS A 591 -26.55 -15.39 0.19
C LYS A 591 -25.68 -14.13 0.23
N PRO A 592 -25.84 -13.26 1.22
CA PRO A 592 -25.03 -12.05 1.32
C PRO A 592 -23.58 -12.41 1.61
N LYS A 593 -22.66 -11.69 0.95
CA LYS A 593 -21.25 -11.85 1.18
C LYS A 593 -20.89 -11.39 2.58
N LYS A 594 -20.09 -12.18 3.29
CA LYS A 594 -19.59 -11.85 4.63
C LYS A 594 -18.07 -11.72 4.61
N THR A 595 -17.57 -10.86 5.49
CA THR A 595 -16.13 -10.79 5.78
C THR A 595 -15.68 -12.07 6.49
N LYS A 596 -14.38 -12.29 6.57
CA LYS A 596 -13.83 -13.40 7.37
C LYS A 596 -14.25 -13.37 8.85
N THR A 597 -14.65 -12.21 9.35
CA THR A 597 -15.17 -12.00 10.72
C THR A 597 -16.67 -12.20 10.84
N GLY A 598 -17.34 -12.66 9.79
CA GLY A 598 -18.79 -12.92 9.78
C GLY A 598 -19.66 -11.66 9.59
N GLN A 599 -19.08 -10.46 9.49
CA GLN A 599 -19.84 -9.25 9.19
C GLN A 599 -20.26 -9.22 7.72
N TYR A 600 -21.45 -8.68 7.45
CA TYR A 600 -21.88 -8.45 6.07
C TYR A 600 -20.99 -7.43 5.37
N VAL A 601 -20.60 -7.74 4.13
CA VAL A 601 -19.87 -6.80 3.29
C VAL A 601 -20.86 -5.77 2.73
N THR A 602 -20.64 -4.50 3.08
CA THR A 602 -21.45 -3.37 2.61
C THR A 602 -20.60 -2.35 1.87
N SER A 603 -19.51 -2.80 1.20
CA SER A 603 -18.70 -1.95 0.33
C SER A 603 -19.54 -1.44 -0.84
N GLU A 604 -19.13 -0.32 -1.42
CA GLU A 604 -19.78 0.28 -2.60
C GLU A 604 -19.93 -0.75 -3.72
N GLU A 605 -18.87 -1.51 -4.01
CA GLU A 605 -18.87 -2.55 -5.04
C GLU A 605 -19.93 -3.64 -4.81
N GLU A 606 -20.08 -4.12 -3.56
CA GLU A 606 -21.07 -5.15 -3.24
C GLU A 606 -22.51 -4.57 -3.23
N LEU A 607 -22.69 -3.34 -2.75
CA LEU A 607 -23.99 -2.68 -2.80
C LEU A 607 -24.41 -2.37 -4.23
N GLN A 608 -23.46 -1.97 -5.09
CA GLN A 608 -23.76 -1.70 -6.51
C GLN A 608 -24.31 -2.93 -7.24
N LYS A 609 -23.85 -4.15 -6.91
CA LYS A 609 -24.42 -5.42 -7.45
C LYS A 609 -25.87 -5.65 -7.02
N LEU A 610 -26.30 -5.02 -5.93
CA LEU A 610 -27.63 -5.16 -5.35
C LEU A 610 -28.57 -3.99 -5.67
N ILE A 611 -28.13 -3.00 -6.45
CA ILE A 611 -28.85 -1.73 -6.68
C ILE A 611 -30.30 -1.93 -7.17
N ASN A 612 -30.53 -2.94 -8.03
CA ASN A 612 -31.85 -3.26 -8.58
C ASN A 612 -32.69 -4.17 -7.66
N LYS A 613 -32.19 -4.57 -6.48
CA LYS A 613 -32.90 -5.47 -5.58
C LYS A 613 -33.83 -4.75 -4.60
N HIS A 614 -33.45 -3.55 -4.15
CA HIS A 614 -34.26 -2.75 -3.23
C HIS A 614 -33.85 -1.28 -3.29
N PRO A 615 -34.80 -0.33 -3.27
CA PRO A 615 -34.52 1.11 -3.41
C PRO A 615 -33.60 1.66 -2.29
N ILE A 616 -33.58 1.07 -1.11
CA ILE A 616 -32.71 1.48 -0.01
C ILE A 616 -31.22 1.45 -0.39
N ILE A 617 -30.81 0.57 -1.30
CA ILE A 617 -29.40 0.43 -1.71
C ILE A 617 -28.92 1.70 -2.42
N ASP A 618 -29.71 2.21 -3.35
CA ASP A 618 -29.40 3.44 -4.09
C ASP A 618 -29.31 4.64 -3.14
N GLU A 619 -30.26 4.75 -2.20
CA GLU A 619 -30.26 5.84 -1.21
C GLU A 619 -29.04 5.76 -0.26
N ILE A 620 -28.63 4.56 0.17
CA ILE A 620 -27.42 4.36 0.99
C ILE A 620 -26.15 4.73 0.21
N LEU A 621 -26.08 4.37 -1.07
CA LEU A 621 -24.92 4.71 -1.93
C LEU A 621 -24.82 6.23 -2.11
N LYS A 622 -25.93 6.90 -2.41
CA LYS A 622 -26.00 8.38 -2.51
C LYS A 622 -25.59 9.05 -1.19
N TYR A 623 -26.18 8.61 -0.07
CA TYR A 623 -25.83 9.13 1.26
C TYR A 623 -24.34 9.02 1.55
N ARG A 624 -23.75 7.83 1.36
CA ARG A 624 -22.32 7.59 1.62
C ARG A 624 -21.41 8.40 0.70
N GLY A 625 -21.75 8.48 -0.59
CA GLY A 625 -21.02 9.28 -1.55
C GLY A 625 -20.99 10.75 -1.16
N LEU A 626 -22.15 11.32 -0.90
CA LEU A 626 -22.29 12.73 -0.53
C LEU A 626 -21.65 13.03 0.84
N LYS A 627 -21.79 12.13 1.82
CA LYS A 627 -21.15 12.27 3.13
C LYS A 627 -19.63 12.28 3.04
N LYS A 628 -19.07 11.44 2.19
CA LYS A 628 -17.64 11.41 1.90
C LYS A 628 -17.16 12.72 1.27
N LEU A 629 -17.87 13.24 0.26
CA LEU A 629 -17.52 14.50 -0.37
C LEU A 629 -17.59 15.67 0.61
N LEU A 630 -18.63 15.72 1.44
CA LEU A 630 -18.80 16.74 2.46
C LEU A 630 -17.63 16.73 3.47
N SER A 631 -17.33 15.57 4.05
CA SER A 631 -16.29 15.46 5.08
C SER A 631 -14.87 15.60 4.55
N THR A 632 -14.60 15.13 3.32
CA THR A 632 -13.23 15.09 2.77
C THR A 632 -12.86 16.41 2.09
N TYR A 633 -13.83 17.08 1.44
CA TYR A 633 -13.56 18.28 0.65
C TYR A 633 -14.31 19.51 1.16
N VAL A 634 -15.65 19.45 1.19
CA VAL A 634 -16.47 20.66 1.39
C VAL A 634 -16.22 21.32 2.75
N ASP A 635 -16.18 20.53 3.83
CA ASP A 635 -15.96 21.03 5.19
C ASP A 635 -14.49 21.09 5.60
N ALA A 636 -13.62 20.35 4.89
CA ALA A 636 -12.19 20.26 5.21
C ALA A 636 -11.37 21.34 4.50
N LEU A 637 -11.58 21.57 3.20
CA LEU A 637 -10.76 22.48 2.40
C LEU A 637 -10.74 23.93 2.90
N PRO A 638 -11.87 24.52 3.36
CA PRO A 638 -11.83 25.89 3.90
C PRO A 638 -10.90 26.08 5.08
N LYS A 639 -10.67 25.04 5.88
CA LYS A 639 -9.79 25.06 7.05
C LYS A 639 -8.31 25.00 6.70
N LEU A 640 -8.01 24.60 5.45
CA LEU A 640 -6.65 24.45 4.93
C LEU A 640 -6.20 25.68 4.11
N VAL A 641 -7.07 26.68 3.95
CA VAL A 641 -6.68 27.93 3.29
C VAL A 641 -5.62 28.63 4.12
N ASN A 642 -4.44 28.84 3.54
CA ASN A 642 -3.35 29.52 4.22
C ASN A 642 -3.68 31.01 4.40
N PRO A 643 -3.67 31.55 5.62
CA PRO A 643 -4.06 32.94 5.88
C PRO A 643 -3.11 33.98 5.26
N LYS A 644 -1.86 33.62 4.93
CA LYS A 644 -0.89 34.52 4.30
C LYS A 644 -1.11 34.67 2.80
N THR A 645 -1.43 33.58 2.13
CA THR A 645 -1.57 33.53 0.67
C THR A 645 -3.03 33.61 0.21
N GLY A 646 -3.99 33.21 1.04
CA GLY A 646 -5.39 33.05 0.68
C GLY A 646 -5.71 31.81 -0.18
N ASN A 647 -4.70 30.97 -0.42
CA ASN A 647 -4.78 29.79 -1.28
C ASN A 647 -4.66 28.50 -0.47
N ILE A 648 -5.06 27.37 -1.09
CA ILE A 648 -4.76 26.02 -0.61
C ILE A 648 -3.47 25.56 -1.28
N HIS A 649 -2.59 24.96 -0.50
CA HIS A 649 -1.31 24.43 -0.96
C HIS A 649 -1.31 22.93 -0.75
N THR A 650 -1.20 22.18 -1.84
CA THR A 650 -1.00 20.73 -1.84
C THR A 650 0.47 20.41 -2.00
N SER A 651 0.91 19.24 -1.56
CA SER A 651 2.26 18.73 -1.87
C SER A 651 2.17 17.71 -3.01
N PHE A 652 2.97 17.89 -4.07
CA PHE A 652 3.12 16.94 -5.16
C PHE A 652 4.33 16.03 -4.94
N ASN A 653 4.09 14.74 -4.83
CA ASN A 653 5.13 13.76 -4.53
C ASN A 653 5.55 13.00 -5.80
N GLN A 654 6.85 13.06 -6.15
CA GLN A 654 7.43 12.37 -7.31
C GLN A 654 7.77 10.90 -7.02
N ALA A 655 8.09 10.56 -5.78
CA ALA A 655 8.64 9.26 -5.36
C ALA A 655 7.63 8.32 -4.69
N THR A 656 6.31 8.55 -4.82
CA THR A 656 5.29 7.76 -4.12
C THR A 656 4.67 6.69 -5.00
N THR A 657 4.40 6.98 -6.28
CA THR A 657 3.71 6.04 -7.15
C THR A 657 4.68 5.17 -7.92
N ALA A 658 4.40 3.89 -8.02
CA ALA A 658 5.26 2.96 -8.75
C ALA A 658 5.22 3.12 -10.31
N THR A 659 4.34 3.97 -10.84
CA THR A 659 4.17 4.24 -12.27
C THR A 659 4.84 5.53 -12.74
N GLY A 660 5.45 6.32 -11.86
CA GLY A 660 5.98 7.63 -12.20
C GLY A 660 4.96 8.78 -12.17
N ARG A 661 3.66 8.49 -11.96
CA ARG A 661 2.65 9.55 -11.78
C ARG A 661 2.94 10.34 -10.51
N LEU A 662 2.63 11.64 -10.53
CA LEU A 662 2.61 12.45 -9.33
C LEU A 662 1.46 11.99 -8.42
N SER A 663 1.65 12.06 -7.13
CA SER A 663 0.56 12.02 -6.16
C SER A 663 0.45 13.35 -5.43
N SER A 664 -0.76 13.67 -4.97
CA SER A 664 -1.06 14.90 -4.24
C SER A 664 -1.46 14.55 -2.81
N SER A 665 -0.92 15.27 -1.84
CA SER A 665 -1.23 15.08 -0.42
C SER A 665 -1.33 16.42 0.31
N ASP A 666 -2.02 16.42 1.41
CA ASP A 666 -2.15 17.48 2.39
C ASP A 666 -2.60 18.86 1.85
N PRO A 667 -3.74 18.93 1.10
CA PRO A 667 -4.76 17.91 0.81
C PRO A 667 -4.57 17.22 -0.55
N ASN A 668 -5.13 16.01 -0.73
CA ASN A 668 -5.14 15.35 -2.03
C ASN A 668 -6.19 16.00 -2.97
N LEU A 669 -5.74 16.83 -3.89
CA LEU A 669 -6.58 17.51 -4.87
C LEU A 669 -6.81 16.71 -6.16
N GLN A 670 -6.04 15.66 -6.42
CA GLN A 670 -6.17 14.82 -7.61
C GLN A 670 -7.37 13.85 -7.55
N ASN A 671 -7.95 13.65 -6.37
CA ASN A 671 -9.08 12.74 -6.16
C ASN A 671 -10.44 13.45 -6.10
N ILE A 672 -10.53 14.73 -6.44
CA ILE A 672 -11.80 15.46 -6.53
C ILE A 672 -12.59 14.91 -7.72
N PRO A 673 -13.85 14.43 -7.55
CA PRO A 673 -14.58 13.75 -8.59
C PRO A 673 -14.83 14.64 -9.81
N VAL A 674 -14.59 14.07 -11.00
CA VAL A 674 -14.91 14.70 -12.29
C VAL A 674 -16.36 14.41 -12.68
N ARG A 675 -16.88 13.23 -12.31
CA ARG A 675 -18.21 12.75 -12.70
C ARG A 675 -19.21 12.94 -11.57
N GLY A 676 -20.46 13.21 -11.96
CA GLY A 676 -21.57 13.44 -11.02
C GLY A 676 -21.75 14.95 -10.72
N GLU A 677 -23.00 15.33 -10.49
CA GLU A 677 -23.35 16.74 -10.22
C GLU A 677 -22.65 17.26 -8.93
N ASP A 678 -22.58 16.43 -7.91
CA ASP A 678 -21.95 16.81 -6.62
C ASP A 678 -20.45 17.14 -6.78
N GLY A 679 -19.73 16.38 -7.62
CA GLY A 679 -18.32 16.64 -7.92
C GLY A 679 -18.13 17.94 -8.70
N LYS A 680 -19.04 18.25 -9.63
CA LYS A 680 -19.03 19.50 -10.39
C LYS A 680 -19.22 20.73 -9.50
N GLU A 681 -20.11 20.65 -8.51
CA GLU A 681 -20.32 21.75 -7.57
C GLU A 681 -19.05 22.07 -6.76
N ILE A 682 -18.28 21.05 -6.37
CA ILE A 682 -17.00 21.25 -5.69
C ILE A 682 -15.97 21.90 -6.64
N ARG A 683 -15.89 21.45 -7.91
CA ARG A 683 -14.95 22.02 -8.89
C ARG A 683 -15.23 23.49 -9.22
N LYS A 684 -16.49 23.93 -9.19
CA LYS A 684 -16.84 25.36 -9.33
C LYS A 684 -16.20 26.25 -8.28
N CYS A 685 -15.89 25.71 -7.09
CA CYS A 685 -15.29 26.48 -6.00
C CYS A 685 -13.79 26.69 -6.18
N PHE A 686 -13.13 26.04 -7.15
CA PHE A 686 -11.73 26.27 -7.47
C PHE A 686 -11.65 27.36 -8.54
N ILE A 687 -11.11 28.51 -8.16
CA ILE A 687 -11.09 29.75 -8.97
C ILE A 687 -9.65 30.19 -9.24
N PRO A 688 -9.38 30.99 -10.27
CA PRO A 688 -8.06 31.59 -10.49
C PRO A 688 -7.75 32.66 -9.44
N ASN A 689 -6.52 33.11 -9.38
CA ASN A 689 -6.11 34.26 -8.57
C ASN A 689 -6.86 35.53 -9.01
N ASP A 690 -6.93 36.54 -8.15
CA ASP A 690 -7.67 37.78 -8.41
C ASP A 690 -7.24 38.46 -9.73
N GLY A 691 -8.22 38.73 -10.55
CA GLY A 691 -8.00 39.36 -11.85
C GLY A 691 -7.50 38.43 -12.95
N CYS A 692 -7.34 37.12 -12.68
CA CYS A 692 -6.92 36.11 -13.63
C CYS A 692 -8.10 35.31 -14.18
N LEU A 693 -7.85 34.55 -15.24
CA LEU A 693 -8.73 33.57 -15.84
C LEU A 693 -8.28 32.15 -15.48
N PHE A 694 -9.22 31.25 -15.34
CA PHE A 694 -8.90 29.82 -15.20
C PHE A 694 -8.71 29.19 -16.60
N PHE A 695 -7.59 28.52 -16.79
CA PHE A 695 -7.26 27.81 -18.02
C PHE A 695 -6.94 26.35 -17.69
N SER A 696 -7.56 25.42 -18.43
CA SER A 696 -7.27 24.00 -18.32
C SER A 696 -6.86 23.44 -19.67
N ALA A 697 -5.87 22.56 -19.68
CA ALA A 697 -5.44 21.82 -20.85
C ALA A 697 -5.28 20.34 -20.49
N ASP A 698 -5.95 19.44 -21.26
CA ASP A 698 -6.01 18.00 -21.00
C ASP A 698 -5.59 17.19 -22.22
N TYR A 699 -4.81 16.11 -22.01
CA TYR A 699 -4.45 15.24 -23.11
C TYR A 699 -5.63 14.38 -23.60
N SER A 700 -5.91 14.46 -24.87
CA SER A 700 -6.96 13.65 -25.50
C SER A 700 -6.50 12.21 -25.73
N GLN A 701 -7.02 11.28 -24.94
CA GLN A 701 -6.80 9.83 -25.08
C GLN A 701 -5.32 9.41 -25.08
N ILE A 702 -4.49 10.02 -24.24
CA ILE A 702 -3.03 9.81 -24.23
C ILE A 702 -2.64 8.35 -24.13
N GLU A 703 -3.29 7.55 -23.26
CA GLU A 703 -2.93 6.15 -23.06
C GLU A 703 -3.21 5.28 -24.29
N LEU A 704 -4.28 5.59 -25.06
CA LEU A 704 -4.58 4.92 -26.33
C LEU A 704 -3.55 5.28 -27.41
N ARG A 705 -3.11 6.54 -27.47
CA ARG A 705 -2.08 7.02 -28.40
C ARG A 705 -0.71 6.40 -28.10
N ILE A 706 -0.39 6.26 -26.82
CA ILE A 706 0.81 5.53 -26.36
C ILE A 706 0.71 4.05 -26.74
N MET A 707 -0.45 3.41 -26.56
CA MET A 707 -0.66 2.03 -26.99
C MET A 707 -0.44 1.87 -28.52
N ALA A 708 -0.97 2.78 -29.32
CA ALA A 708 -0.75 2.78 -30.77
C ALA A 708 0.74 2.90 -31.12
N HIS A 709 1.47 3.76 -30.42
CA HIS A 709 2.91 3.94 -30.62
C HIS A 709 3.70 2.69 -30.25
N LEU A 710 3.46 2.12 -29.06
CA LEU A 710 4.20 1.00 -28.49
C LEU A 710 3.90 -0.31 -29.22
N SER A 711 2.63 -0.58 -29.53
CA SER A 711 2.23 -1.78 -30.30
C SER A 711 2.62 -1.71 -31.76
N GLY A 712 2.70 -0.50 -32.33
CA GLY A 712 2.93 -0.31 -33.76
C GLY A 712 1.75 -0.79 -34.63
N ASP A 713 0.53 -0.92 -34.04
CA ASP A 713 -0.66 -1.37 -34.75
C ASP A 713 -1.06 -0.37 -35.83
N GLU A 714 -0.96 -0.77 -37.10
CA GLU A 714 -1.18 0.10 -38.25
C GLU A 714 -2.62 0.64 -38.29
N ASN A 715 -3.63 -0.20 -38.00
CA ASN A 715 -5.02 0.22 -37.99
C ASN A 715 -5.30 1.27 -36.89
N MET A 716 -4.62 1.10 -35.73
CA MET A 716 -4.77 2.03 -34.63
C MET A 716 -4.06 3.37 -34.91
N ILE A 717 -2.88 3.29 -35.52
CA ILE A 717 -2.11 4.46 -35.94
C ILE A 717 -2.89 5.26 -37.01
N GLU A 718 -3.40 4.60 -38.04
CA GLU A 718 -4.15 5.22 -39.12
C GLU A 718 -5.41 5.92 -38.59
N ALA A 719 -6.17 5.24 -37.70
CA ALA A 719 -7.35 5.84 -37.07
C ALA A 719 -7.04 7.15 -36.32
N PHE A 720 -5.91 7.23 -35.63
CA PHE A 720 -5.48 8.46 -34.96
C PHE A 720 -4.93 9.54 -35.89
N ILE A 721 -4.27 9.18 -36.99
CA ILE A 721 -3.78 10.14 -37.98
C ILE A 721 -4.94 10.77 -38.76
N GLU A 722 -5.96 9.96 -39.12
CA GLU A 722 -7.13 10.41 -39.84
C GLU A 722 -8.18 11.11 -38.95
N GLY A 723 -7.94 11.17 -37.63
CA GLY A 723 -8.84 11.81 -36.68
C GLY A 723 -10.15 11.06 -36.44
N HIS A 724 -10.18 9.76 -36.73
CA HIS A 724 -11.34 8.92 -36.50
C HIS A 724 -11.60 8.70 -35.01
N ASP A 725 -12.86 8.64 -34.60
CA ASP A 725 -13.26 8.23 -33.28
C ASP A 725 -12.94 6.73 -33.07
N ILE A 726 -11.84 6.43 -32.40
CA ILE A 726 -11.36 5.05 -32.17
C ILE A 726 -12.42 4.18 -31.46
N HIS A 727 -13.27 4.77 -30.63
CA HIS A 727 -14.32 4.04 -29.94
C HIS A 727 -15.49 3.71 -30.89
N ALA A 728 -15.81 4.62 -31.77
CA ALA A 728 -16.80 4.38 -32.83
C ALA A 728 -16.25 3.39 -33.86
N ALA A 729 -15.00 3.51 -34.28
CA ALA A 729 -14.34 2.57 -35.16
C ALA A 729 -14.29 1.15 -34.59
N THR A 730 -13.94 1.01 -33.31
CA THR A 730 -13.98 -0.27 -32.62
C THR A 730 -15.40 -0.85 -32.57
N ALA A 731 -16.40 -0.03 -32.22
CA ALA A 731 -17.80 -0.45 -32.18
C ALA A 731 -18.30 -0.88 -33.57
N ALA A 732 -18.00 -0.14 -34.63
CA ALA A 732 -18.39 -0.43 -36.01
C ALA A 732 -17.92 -1.85 -36.42
N LYS A 733 -16.65 -2.18 -36.13
CA LYS A 733 -16.07 -3.50 -36.43
C LYS A 733 -16.66 -4.62 -35.57
N ILE A 734 -16.83 -4.39 -34.28
CA ILE A 734 -17.40 -5.39 -33.35
C ILE A 734 -18.85 -5.72 -33.73
N TYR A 735 -19.66 -4.69 -33.97
CA TYR A 735 -21.07 -4.87 -34.29
C TYR A 735 -21.34 -5.04 -35.80
N LYS A 736 -20.25 -5.05 -36.63
CA LYS A 736 -20.29 -5.21 -38.10
C LYS A 736 -21.23 -4.23 -38.77
N LYS A 737 -21.12 -2.98 -38.45
CA LYS A 737 -21.90 -1.85 -38.94
C LYS A 737 -20.99 -0.78 -39.54
N PRO A 738 -21.48 0.03 -40.49
CA PRO A 738 -20.83 1.29 -40.84
C PRO A 738 -20.64 2.19 -39.61
N ILE A 739 -19.59 2.99 -39.60
CA ILE A 739 -19.27 3.86 -38.46
C ILE A 739 -20.38 4.87 -38.14
N ASP A 740 -21.09 5.33 -39.17
CA ASP A 740 -22.20 6.28 -39.06
C ASP A 740 -23.46 5.67 -38.44
N GLU A 741 -23.59 4.35 -38.43
CA GLU A 741 -24.70 3.61 -37.81
C GLU A 741 -24.43 3.16 -36.37
N VAL A 742 -23.28 3.48 -35.84
CA VAL A 742 -22.90 3.14 -34.45
C VAL A 742 -23.71 3.98 -33.47
N THR A 743 -24.49 3.31 -32.64
CA THR A 743 -25.28 3.98 -31.61
C THR A 743 -24.38 4.54 -30.47
N ARG A 744 -24.89 5.53 -29.74
CA ARG A 744 -24.21 6.10 -28.58
C ARG A 744 -23.94 5.06 -27.51
N ASP A 745 -24.85 4.08 -27.33
CA ASP A 745 -24.65 2.98 -26.35
C ASP A 745 -23.54 2.03 -26.78
N GLU A 746 -23.53 1.61 -28.04
CA GLU A 746 -22.46 0.76 -28.61
C GLU A 746 -21.10 1.44 -28.53
N ARG A 747 -21.03 2.72 -28.88
CA ARG A 747 -19.81 3.53 -28.71
C ARG A 747 -19.37 3.60 -27.25
N THR A 748 -20.32 3.76 -26.32
CA THR A 748 -20.01 3.84 -24.87
C THR A 748 -19.51 2.49 -24.34
N LYS A 749 -20.11 1.37 -24.77
CA LYS A 749 -19.65 0.02 -24.45
C LYS A 749 -18.24 -0.23 -25.01
N ALA A 750 -18.00 0.14 -26.26
CA ALA A 750 -16.68 0.03 -26.86
C ALA A 750 -15.64 0.90 -26.16
N LYS A 751 -15.98 2.13 -25.77
CA LYS A 751 -15.09 2.99 -24.96
C LYS A 751 -14.68 2.32 -23.65
N ARG A 752 -15.64 1.76 -22.92
CA ARG A 752 -15.36 1.06 -21.67
C ARG A 752 -14.55 -0.22 -21.87
N ALA A 753 -14.80 -0.93 -22.98
CA ALA A 753 -14.06 -2.13 -23.38
C ALA A 753 -12.62 -1.76 -23.75
N ASN A 754 -12.40 -0.76 -24.62
CA ASN A 754 -11.09 -0.32 -25.04
C ASN A 754 -10.16 0.01 -23.86
N PHE A 755 -10.64 0.82 -22.91
CA PHE A 755 -9.88 1.11 -21.70
C PHE A 755 -9.69 -0.13 -20.81
N GLY A 756 -10.73 -0.97 -20.68
CA GLY A 756 -10.64 -2.19 -19.88
C GLY A 756 -9.60 -3.16 -20.44
N ILE A 757 -9.57 -3.35 -21.76
CA ILE A 757 -8.66 -4.29 -22.44
C ILE A 757 -7.21 -3.83 -22.30
N ILE A 758 -6.92 -2.55 -22.46
CA ILE A 758 -5.57 -1.99 -22.26
C ILE A 758 -5.07 -2.26 -20.85
N TYR A 759 -5.95 -2.26 -19.86
CA TYR A 759 -5.64 -2.60 -18.47
C TYR A 759 -5.69 -4.12 -18.18
N GLY A 760 -5.77 -4.97 -19.20
CA GLY A 760 -5.75 -6.41 -19.04
C GLY A 760 -7.01 -6.99 -18.39
N ILE A 761 -8.19 -6.40 -18.62
CA ILE A 761 -9.46 -6.90 -18.10
C ILE A 761 -9.77 -8.29 -18.66
N THR A 762 -10.25 -9.20 -17.80
CA THR A 762 -10.73 -10.50 -18.24
C THR A 762 -12.16 -10.42 -18.78
N VAL A 763 -12.60 -11.46 -19.52
CA VAL A 763 -14.00 -11.59 -19.99
C VAL A 763 -14.98 -11.48 -18.83
N PHE A 764 -14.65 -12.11 -17.68
CA PHE A 764 -15.47 -12.03 -16.48
C PHE A 764 -15.55 -10.59 -15.94
N GLY A 765 -14.39 -9.93 -15.77
CA GLY A 765 -14.36 -8.55 -15.28
C GLY A 765 -15.06 -7.55 -16.20
N LEU A 766 -14.95 -7.74 -17.52
CA LEU A 766 -15.65 -6.88 -18.49
C LEU A 766 -17.16 -7.10 -18.44
N ALA A 767 -17.63 -8.34 -18.35
CA ALA A 767 -19.05 -8.68 -18.22
C ALA A 767 -19.67 -8.04 -16.96
N GLU A 768 -19.00 -8.14 -15.81
CA GLU A 768 -19.44 -7.47 -14.57
C GLU A 768 -19.45 -5.94 -14.70
N ARG A 769 -18.38 -5.36 -15.25
CA ARG A 769 -18.23 -3.89 -15.36
C ARG A 769 -19.26 -3.24 -16.30
N LEU A 770 -19.64 -3.95 -17.36
CA LEU A 770 -20.64 -3.48 -18.33
C LEU A 770 -22.05 -3.96 -18.03
N ASN A 771 -22.23 -4.87 -17.08
CA ASN A 771 -23.48 -5.57 -16.76
C ASN A 771 -24.09 -6.24 -18.01
N ILE A 772 -23.25 -7.01 -18.73
CA ILE A 772 -23.60 -7.73 -19.96
C ILE A 772 -23.30 -9.24 -19.80
N GLU A 773 -23.82 -10.05 -20.71
CA GLU A 773 -23.54 -11.47 -20.77
C GLU A 773 -22.04 -11.73 -21.08
N ARG A 774 -21.48 -12.83 -20.52
CA ARG A 774 -20.08 -13.23 -20.77
C ARG A 774 -19.78 -13.48 -22.25
N SER A 775 -20.76 -13.95 -23.03
CA SER A 775 -20.66 -14.12 -24.48
C SER A 775 -20.46 -12.80 -25.20
N GLU A 776 -21.21 -11.76 -24.81
CA GLU A 776 -21.07 -10.41 -25.37
C GLU A 776 -19.72 -9.78 -24.97
N ALA A 777 -19.31 -9.92 -23.70
CA ALA A 777 -18.00 -9.45 -23.24
C ALA A 777 -16.84 -10.13 -23.99
N LYS A 778 -16.96 -11.43 -24.29
CA LYS A 778 -15.99 -12.14 -25.11
C LYS A 778 -15.96 -11.61 -26.54
N GLN A 779 -17.12 -11.37 -27.16
CA GLN A 779 -17.19 -10.78 -28.52
C GLN A 779 -16.54 -9.39 -28.57
N LEU A 780 -16.71 -8.58 -27.53
CA LEU A 780 -16.06 -7.27 -27.44
C LEU A 780 -14.52 -7.40 -27.40
N ILE A 781 -13.98 -8.33 -26.61
CA ILE A 781 -12.52 -8.55 -26.49
C ILE A 781 -11.96 -9.16 -27.78
N ASP A 782 -12.58 -10.21 -28.30
CA ASP A 782 -12.15 -10.87 -29.54
C ASP A 782 -12.24 -9.91 -30.74
N GLY A 783 -13.29 -9.10 -30.82
CA GLY A 783 -13.47 -8.07 -31.84
C GLY A 783 -12.41 -6.97 -31.74
N TYR A 784 -12.05 -6.54 -30.54
CA TYR A 784 -10.97 -5.58 -30.34
C TYR A 784 -9.63 -6.11 -30.87
N PHE A 785 -9.24 -7.32 -30.47
CA PHE A 785 -7.97 -7.90 -30.91
C PHE A 785 -7.97 -8.29 -32.40
N SER A 786 -9.12 -8.62 -32.98
CA SER A 786 -9.25 -8.79 -34.43
C SER A 786 -9.04 -7.49 -35.20
N THR A 787 -9.41 -6.35 -34.57
CA THR A 787 -9.24 -5.02 -35.13
C THR A 787 -7.82 -4.52 -34.97
N PHE A 788 -7.19 -4.80 -33.80
CA PHE A 788 -5.87 -4.34 -33.42
C PHE A 788 -4.96 -5.52 -33.02
N PRO A 789 -4.53 -6.35 -33.97
CA PRO A 789 -3.80 -7.58 -33.66
C PRO A 789 -2.42 -7.33 -33.06
N GLN A 790 -1.75 -6.22 -33.43
CA GLN A 790 -0.44 -5.88 -32.86
C GLN A 790 -0.53 -5.45 -31.40
N VAL A 791 -1.69 -4.94 -30.95
CA VAL A 791 -1.92 -4.64 -29.53
C VAL A 791 -1.87 -5.92 -28.70
N GLN A 792 -2.50 -7.01 -29.17
CA GLN A 792 -2.43 -8.31 -28.47
C GLN A 792 -0.99 -8.83 -28.41
N ALA A 793 -0.28 -8.77 -29.54
CA ALA A 793 1.11 -9.22 -29.60
C ALA A 793 2.01 -8.42 -28.66
N TYR A 794 1.84 -7.11 -28.58
CA TYR A 794 2.55 -6.24 -27.66
C TYR A 794 2.27 -6.58 -26.19
N MET A 795 0.99 -6.82 -25.84
CA MET A 795 0.62 -7.20 -24.47
C MET A 795 1.28 -8.52 -24.04
N GLU A 796 1.34 -9.52 -24.94
CA GLU A 796 2.07 -10.76 -24.66
C GLU A 796 3.58 -10.53 -24.56
N GLN A 797 4.15 -9.69 -25.42
CA GLN A 797 5.56 -9.30 -25.35
C GLN A 797 5.91 -8.64 -24.00
N CYS A 798 5.07 -7.75 -23.48
CA CYS A 798 5.27 -7.14 -22.16
C CYS A 798 5.38 -8.19 -21.05
N LYS A 799 4.51 -9.21 -21.08
CA LYS A 799 4.54 -10.30 -20.10
C LYS A 799 5.83 -11.12 -20.20
N GLU A 800 6.24 -11.45 -21.44
CA GLU A 800 7.47 -12.22 -21.67
C GLU A 800 8.72 -11.41 -21.29
N THR A 801 8.78 -10.13 -21.63
CA THR A 801 9.85 -9.22 -21.20
C THR A 801 9.94 -9.14 -19.68
N ALA A 802 8.79 -9.00 -19.00
CA ALA A 802 8.73 -9.00 -17.55
C ALA A 802 9.23 -10.32 -16.93
N LYS A 803 8.90 -11.47 -17.53
CA LYS A 803 9.37 -12.79 -17.06
C LYS A 803 10.88 -12.96 -17.22
N GLN A 804 11.46 -12.40 -18.28
CA GLN A 804 12.89 -12.51 -18.57
C GLN A 804 13.72 -11.54 -17.73
N ASN A 805 13.29 -10.28 -17.64
CA ASN A 805 14.07 -9.20 -17.05
C ASN A 805 13.69 -8.94 -15.57
N GLY A 806 12.51 -9.40 -15.09
CA GLY A 806 11.98 -9.06 -13.79
C GLY A 806 11.32 -7.69 -13.73
N TYR A 807 11.34 -6.91 -14.82
CA TYR A 807 10.74 -5.57 -14.91
C TYR A 807 10.24 -5.27 -16.33
N VAL A 808 9.44 -4.20 -16.45
CA VAL A 808 9.07 -3.54 -17.70
C VAL A 808 9.49 -2.07 -17.66
N GLU A 809 9.60 -1.44 -18.83
CA GLU A 809 10.08 -0.06 -18.97
C GLU A 809 9.11 0.82 -19.76
N THR A 810 9.10 2.12 -19.44
CA THR A 810 8.53 3.15 -20.32
C THR A 810 9.47 3.43 -21.50
N PHE A 811 9.04 4.22 -22.47
CA PHE A 811 9.92 4.63 -23.58
C PHE A 811 11.04 5.59 -23.14
N MET A 812 10.98 6.14 -21.92
CA MET A 812 12.06 6.90 -21.28
C MET A 812 12.85 6.05 -20.27
N HIS A 813 12.74 4.71 -20.36
CA HIS A 813 13.45 3.73 -19.53
C HIS A 813 13.08 3.72 -18.04
N ARG A 814 12.01 4.41 -17.61
CA ARG A 814 11.51 4.25 -16.23
C ARG A 814 11.11 2.81 -15.99
N ARG A 815 11.61 2.18 -14.93
CA ARG A 815 11.39 0.78 -14.64
C ARG A 815 10.26 0.53 -13.63
N ARG A 816 9.52 -0.54 -13.89
CA ARG A 816 8.59 -1.14 -12.94
C ARG A 816 9.01 -2.58 -12.70
N TYR A 817 9.51 -2.87 -11.51
CA TYR A 817 9.89 -4.22 -11.11
C TYR A 817 8.66 -5.07 -10.79
N LEU A 818 8.66 -6.35 -11.16
CA LEU A 818 7.53 -7.27 -11.07
C LEU A 818 7.99 -8.61 -10.49
N ALA A 819 8.34 -8.62 -9.21
CA ALA A 819 8.84 -9.80 -8.51
C ALA A 819 7.90 -11.03 -8.62
N ASP A 820 6.59 -10.77 -8.67
CA ASP A 820 5.55 -11.80 -8.71
C ASP A 820 5.21 -12.32 -10.11
N ILE A 821 5.91 -11.88 -11.16
CA ILE A 821 5.57 -12.24 -12.56
C ILE A 821 5.68 -13.75 -12.84
N ASN A 822 6.58 -14.43 -12.13
CA ASN A 822 6.80 -15.87 -12.23
C ASN A 822 6.11 -16.68 -11.10
N SER A 823 5.23 -16.04 -10.33
CA SER A 823 4.53 -16.69 -9.21
C SER A 823 3.71 -17.90 -9.68
N GLN A 824 3.77 -18.99 -8.93
CA GLN A 824 2.94 -20.18 -9.17
C GLN A 824 1.46 -19.93 -8.88
N ASN A 825 1.14 -18.96 -8.02
CA ASN A 825 -0.23 -18.55 -7.74
C ASN A 825 -0.79 -17.76 -8.92
N ALA A 826 -1.80 -18.30 -9.60
CA ALA A 826 -2.42 -17.70 -10.78
C ALA A 826 -3.01 -16.30 -10.51
N THR A 827 -3.54 -16.05 -9.30
CA THR A 827 -4.11 -14.75 -8.93
C THR A 827 -3.02 -13.69 -8.78
N VAL A 828 -1.93 -14.03 -8.08
CA VAL A 828 -0.77 -13.17 -7.87
C VAL A 828 -0.08 -12.89 -9.20
N ARG A 829 0.22 -13.96 -9.96
CA ARG A 829 0.81 -13.84 -11.30
C ARG A 829 -0.07 -13.00 -12.23
N GLY A 830 -1.39 -13.23 -12.26
CA GLY A 830 -2.31 -12.45 -13.08
C GLY A 830 -2.34 -10.95 -12.70
N TYR A 831 -2.10 -10.61 -11.45
CA TYR A 831 -1.93 -9.22 -11.03
C TYR A 831 -0.61 -8.63 -11.58
N ALA A 832 0.49 -9.35 -11.46
CA ALA A 832 1.78 -8.94 -12.02
C ALA A 832 1.73 -8.83 -13.56
N GLU A 833 1.08 -9.76 -14.26
CA GLU A 833 0.88 -9.71 -15.72
C GLU A 833 0.08 -8.48 -16.15
N ARG A 834 -0.96 -8.08 -15.40
CA ARG A 834 -1.68 -6.83 -15.69
C ARG A 834 -0.79 -5.60 -15.48
N ASN A 835 0.02 -5.59 -14.41
CA ASN A 835 0.97 -4.51 -14.19
C ASN A 835 2.06 -4.46 -15.28
N ALA A 836 2.49 -5.60 -15.82
CA ALA A 836 3.43 -5.65 -16.94
C ALA A 836 2.90 -4.95 -18.20
N ILE A 837 1.58 -5.02 -18.44
CA ILE A 837 0.93 -4.35 -19.56
C ILE A 837 0.73 -2.86 -19.25
N ASN A 838 0.24 -2.53 -18.05
CA ASN A 838 -0.17 -1.18 -17.68
C ASN A 838 0.98 -0.23 -17.44
N ALA A 839 2.06 -0.70 -16.81
CA ALA A 839 3.14 0.17 -16.35
C ALA A 839 3.86 0.90 -17.49
N PRO A 840 4.19 0.28 -18.66
CA PRO A 840 4.76 1.00 -19.79
C PRO A 840 3.86 2.12 -20.31
N ILE A 841 2.53 1.91 -20.33
CA ILE A 841 1.56 2.88 -20.86
C ILE A 841 1.37 4.04 -19.89
N GLN A 842 1.01 3.73 -18.65
CA GLN A 842 0.76 4.75 -17.62
C GLN A 842 2.02 5.53 -17.25
N GLY A 843 3.15 4.83 -17.18
CA GLY A 843 4.43 5.46 -16.90
C GLY A 843 4.87 6.37 -18.04
N SER A 844 4.69 5.96 -19.30
CA SER A 844 4.99 6.81 -20.46
C SER A 844 4.08 8.05 -20.52
N ALA A 845 2.81 7.93 -20.14
CA ALA A 845 1.90 9.08 -20.01
C ALA A 845 2.39 10.05 -18.91
N ALA A 846 2.84 9.51 -17.78
CA ALA A 846 3.43 10.32 -16.71
C ALA A 846 4.71 11.02 -17.14
N ASP A 847 5.58 10.36 -17.90
CA ASP A 847 6.81 10.95 -18.43
C ASP A 847 6.51 12.08 -19.43
N ILE A 848 5.51 11.89 -20.31
CA ILE A 848 5.08 12.93 -21.28
C ILE A 848 4.58 14.18 -20.55
N ILE A 849 3.67 14.05 -19.59
CA ILE A 849 3.11 15.23 -18.91
C ILE A 849 4.15 15.95 -18.07
N LYS A 850 5.05 15.22 -17.41
CA LYS A 850 6.18 15.81 -16.66
C LYS A 850 7.09 16.63 -17.58
N LEU A 851 7.42 16.07 -18.76
CA LEU A 851 8.24 16.77 -19.75
C LEU A 851 7.53 18.02 -20.29
N ALA A 852 6.22 17.94 -20.54
CA ALA A 852 5.42 19.10 -20.91
C ALA A 852 5.45 20.19 -19.81
N MET A 853 5.26 19.80 -18.55
CA MET A 853 5.32 20.72 -17.39
C MET A 853 6.67 21.46 -17.34
N VAL A 854 7.77 20.73 -17.49
CA VAL A 854 9.14 21.32 -17.48
C VAL A 854 9.28 22.32 -18.62
N ARG A 855 8.91 21.97 -19.85
CA ARG A 855 9.05 22.86 -21.02
C ARG A 855 8.16 24.10 -20.94
N ILE A 856 6.93 23.94 -20.47
CA ILE A 856 6.02 25.09 -20.24
C ILE A 856 6.64 26.02 -19.20
N TYR A 857 7.16 25.50 -18.11
CA TYR A 857 7.80 26.29 -17.06
C TYR A 857 9.02 27.04 -17.58
N GLU A 858 9.89 26.38 -18.33
CA GLU A 858 11.07 27.02 -18.95
C GLU A 858 10.66 28.13 -19.93
N ARG A 859 9.65 27.90 -20.76
CA ARG A 859 9.13 28.93 -21.69
C ARG A 859 8.51 30.11 -20.96
N PHE A 860 7.72 29.84 -19.90
CA PHE A 860 7.15 30.93 -19.11
C PHE A 860 8.24 31.82 -18.51
N ASN A 861 9.29 31.23 -17.97
CA ASN A 861 10.41 32.00 -17.43
C ASN A 861 11.18 32.76 -18.52
N ASN A 862 11.50 32.14 -19.64
CA ASN A 862 12.27 32.74 -20.73
C ASN A 862 11.50 33.87 -21.45
N GLU A 863 10.16 33.72 -21.57
CA GLU A 863 9.29 34.70 -22.22
C GLU A 863 8.71 35.73 -21.24
N GLY A 864 9.04 35.64 -19.94
CA GLY A 864 8.61 36.56 -18.90
C GLY A 864 7.12 36.53 -18.59
N ILE A 865 6.45 35.39 -18.76
CA ILE A 865 5.02 35.14 -18.50
C ILE A 865 4.77 35.19 -16.99
N LYS A 866 3.76 35.98 -16.60
CA LYS A 866 3.35 36.15 -15.20
C LYS A 866 2.31 35.11 -14.76
N SER A 867 1.59 34.53 -15.71
CA SER A 867 0.62 33.46 -15.50
C SER A 867 1.28 32.24 -14.85
N LYS A 868 0.52 31.47 -14.05
CA LYS A 868 1.07 30.42 -13.20
C LYS A 868 0.39 29.08 -13.47
N MET A 869 1.18 28.00 -13.57
CA MET A 869 0.70 26.64 -13.41
C MET A 869 0.36 26.42 -11.94
N ILE A 870 -0.84 25.93 -11.63
CA ILE A 870 -1.35 25.84 -10.26
C ILE A 870 -1.72 24.43 -9.83
N LEU A 871 -2.08 23.56 -10.77
CA LEU A 871 -2.53 22.22 -10.44
C LEU A 871 -2.28 21.23 -11.59
N GLN A 872 -1.92 19.99 -11.25
CA GLN A 872 -1.83 18.88 -12.18
C GLN A 872 -2.74 17.75 -11.66
N VAL A 873 -3.65 17.26 -12.51
CA VAL A 873 -4.60 16.20 -12.17
C VAL A 873 -4.65 15.17 -13.30
N HIS A 874 -4.11 13.98 -13.08
CA HIS A 874 -4.01 12.90 -14.07
C HIS A 874 -3.24 13.32 -15.34
N ASP A 875 -3.94 13.65 -16.41
CA ASP A 875 -3.46 14.11 -17.73
C ASP A 875 -3.79 15.57 -18.01
N GLU A 876 -4.30 16.29 -17.01
CA GLU A 876 -4.73 17.69 -17.06
C GLU A 876 -3.75 18.62 -16.35
N LEU A 877 -3.47 19.78 -16.96
CA LEU A 877 -2.73 20.90 -16.37
C LEU A 877 -3.64 22.12 -16.23
N ASN A 878 -3.62 22.75 -15.07
CA ASN A 878 -4.44 23.91 -14.75
C ASN A 878 -3.60 25.13 -14.44
N PHE A 879 -4.07 26.28 -14.91
CA PHE A 879 -3.36 27.55 -14.82
C PHE A 879 -4.25 28.69 -14.32
N SER A 880 -3.64 29.61 -13.60
CA SER A 880 -4.18 30.93 -13.30
C SER A 880 -3.53 31.93 -14.24
N VAL A 881 -4.29 32.47 -15.21
CA VAL A 881 -3.75 33.20 -16.35
C VAL A 881 -4.12 34.69 -16.30
N VAL A 882 -3.12 35.53 -16.45
CA VAL A 882 -3.29 36.99 -16.59
C VAL A 882 -4.00 37.26 -17.93
N PRO A 883 -5.11 38.05 -17.95
CA PRO A 883 -5.92 38.21 -19.15
C PRO A 883 -5.17 38.65 -20.40
N GLU A 884 -4.14 39.51 -20.23
CA GLU A 884 -3.30 40.03 -21.31
C GLU A 884 -2.41 38.96 -21.93
N GLU A 885 -2.14 37.85 -21.21
CA GLU A 885 -1.28 36.74 -21.65
C GLU A 885 -2.07 35.59 -22.23
N LYS A 886 -3.41 35.69 -22.31
CA LYS A 886 -4.34 34.62 -22.66
C LYS A 886 -3.91 33.84 -23.91
N GLU A 887 -3.77 34.53 -25.04
CA GLU A 887 -3.44 33.89 -26.33
C GLU A 887 -2.03 33.29 -26.32
N GLN A 888 -1.08 33.94 -25.66
CA GLN A 888 0.29 33.50 -25.58
C GLN A 888 0.41 32.25 -24.72
N VAL A 889 -0.26 32.21 -23.56
CA VAL A 889 -0.27 31.05 -22.65
C VAL A 889 -0.93 29.84 -23.32
N GLU A 890 -2.10 30.02 -23.93
CA GLU A 890 -2.77 28.94 -24.65
C GLU A 890 -1.87 28.35 -25.74
N LYS A 891 -1.24 29.21 -26.54
CA LYS A 891 -0.30 28.77 -27.58
C LYS A 891 0.86 27.99 -27.00
N ILE A 892 1.54 28.53 -25.97
CA ILE A 892 2.70 27.87 -25.34
C ILE A 892 2.29 26.50 -24.79
N VAL A 893 1.22 26.45 -23.99
CA VAL A 893 0.79 25.23 -23.33
C VAL A 893 0.43 24.15 -24.34
N LEU A 894 -0.37 24.48 -25.36
CA LEU A 894 -0.75 23.53 -26.40
C LEU A 894 0.46 23.06 -27.22
N GLU A 895 1.36 23.98 -27.62
CA GLU A 895 2.57 23.63 -28.35
C GLU A 895 3.45 22.66 -27.55
N GLU A 896 3.72 22.94 -26.28
CA GLU A 896 4.60 22.10 -25.47
C GLU A 896 3.94 20.76 -25.09
N MET A 897 2.65 20.71 -24.81
CA MET A 897 1.93 19.47 -24.59
C MET A 897 1.92 18.60 -25.84
N GLN A 898 1.58 19.16 -27.00
CA GLN A 898 1.49 18.38 -28.25
C GLN A 898 2.85 17.94 -28.79
N ASN A 899 3.91 18.64 -28.47
CA ASN A 899 5.28 18.34 -28.90
C ASN A 899 6.17 17.78 -27.77
N ALA A 900 5.61 17.44 -26.62
CA ALA A 900 6.36 16.94 -25.47
C ALA A 900 7.19 15.69 -25.86
N PHE A 901 6.63 14.78 -26.63
CA PHE A 901 7.32 13.59 -27.11
C PHE A 901 6.82 13.21 -28.51
N LYS A 902 7.74 12.73 -29.36
CA LYS A 902 7.40 12.34 -30.72
C LYS A 902 6.89 10.90 -30.77
N LEU A 903 5.59 10.71 -30.84
CA LEU A 903 4.96 9.42 -31.08
C LEU A 903 4.77 9.13 -32.58
N LYS A 904 4.37 7.90 -32.95
CA LYS A 904 3.92 7.53 -34.29
C LYS A 904 2.55 8.15 -34.65
N VAL A 905 1.85 8.65 -33.66
CA VAL A 905 0.54 9.33 -33.75
C VAL A 905 0.65 10.73 -33.14
N PRO A 906 -0.12 11.73 -33.57
CA PRO A 906 -0.07 13.05 -32.97
C PRO A 906 -0.53 13.00 -31.51
N LEU A 907 0.17 13.71 -30.61
CA LEU A 907 -0.38 14.07 -29.31
C LEU A 907 -1.36 15.23 -29.50
N ILE A 908 -2.53 15.13 -28.91
CA ILE A 908 -3.56 16.17 -28.96
C ILE A 908 -3.87 16.59 -27.52
N ALA A 909 -3.88 17.87 -27.27
CA ALA A 909 -4.34 18.47 -26.03
C ALA A 909 -5.55 19.37 -26.34
N ASP A 910 -6.62 19.13 -25.59
CA ASP A 910 -7.83 19.96 -25.61
C ASP A 910 -7.69 21.05 -24.54
N ALA A 911 -8.17 22.26 -24.81
CA ALA A 911 -8.05 23.39 -23.91
C ALA A 911 -9.38 24.09 -23.68
N GLY A 912 -9.59 24.60 -22.48
CA GLY A 912 -10.78 25.33 -22.10
C GLY A 912 -10.49 26.52 -21.17
N TRP A 913 -11.39 27.50 -21.19
CA TRP A 913 -11.34 28.71 -20.41
C TRP A 913 -12.59 28.89 -19.57
N GLY A 914 -12.44 29.38 -18.36
CA GLY A 914 -13.60 29.62 -17.50
C GLY A 914 -13.30 30.59 -16.34
N ALA A 915 -14.33 30.88 -15.57
CA ALA A 915 -14.19 31.57 -14.31
C ALA A 915 -13.76 30.65 -13.17
N ASN A 916 -13.85 29.32 -13.37
CA ASN A 916 -13.52 28.31 -12.40
C ASN A 916 -13.10 27.01 -13.11
N TRP A 917 -12.65 26.04 -12.33
CA TRP A 917 -12.15 24.76 -12.87
C TRP A 917 -13.21 23.98 -13.68
N LEU A 918 -14.48 24.00 -13.26
CA LEU A 918 -15.53 23.26 -13.98
C LEU A 918 -15.81 23.86 -15.36
N GLU A 919 -15.82 25.19 -15.46
CA GLU A 919 -16.09 25.86 -16.73
C GLU A 919 -14.94 25.72 -17.72
N ALA A 920 -13.72 25.59 -17.23
CA ALA A 920 -12.52 25.45 -18.04
C ALA A 920 -12.26 24.00 -18.50
N HIS A 921 -12.97 22.99 -17.96
CA HIS A 921 -12.72 21.57 -18.23
C HIS A 921 -13.67 20.95 -19.25
#